data_29fae40bb2a50461808ecf287b0e6fb0
#
_entry.id   29fae40bb2a50461808ecf287b0e6fb0
#
_cell.length_a   1.000
_cell.length_b   1.000
_cell.length_c   1.000
_cell.angle_alpha   90.00
_cell.angle_beta   90.00
_cell.angle_gamma   90.00
#
_symmetry.space_group_name_H-M   'P 1'
#
loop_
_entity.id
_entity.type
_entity.pdbx_description
1 polymer ?
#
loop_
_entity_poly.entity_id
_entity_poly.type
_entity_poly.pdbx_seq_one_letter_code
_entity_poly.pdbx_strand_id
1 'polypeptide(L)'
;MKKKVFLASLALASALGSFAQTNEMVIQTKKVGAPIQSTMYGIFFEDINFAADGGLYAEMIKNRSFEFPNPFMGWIPFGKFQVLNQGGPFDRNPHYVRLSDPGHPHKRTGIENEGFFGVSVKKDATYRFSLYARCPEGGKAVLQVQLVDNDTMGERQEFTSDGINVEGKEWKKYTVTIKSRKTMDDAHLRIFLAHAKGEDFWSPISSVDIEHVSMFPTDTWKGRENGMRKDLAQALADLHPGVFRFPGGCIVEGTDLNQRYQWKNSVGPVENRPLNENRWENTFPHRLYPDYHQTYGLGFFEFFQLCEDFGCDALPVISCGLACQFQNDIKNEKNCHVALDDLDPYIQDALDLIEFANGDVNTKWGKVRADMGHPAPFNLRFLGIGNEQWDYKDNPAFTSRLKKFLDVLKKKHPEIKYIGTTGPDSEGDKFRMLQPKMKEMKVDLYDEHFYRNEKWFTDSINRHRYDNYDRKGPKIFAGEYACHGKGKKWNHFNAALLEAAFMTGYERNADVVHMATYAPLFAHVKGWQWRPDMIWYDNLNSFRTCSYWVQYLYSHYKGTNVLPLTMNKKVVAGDSDQNGLSASAVVNKATGEIYVKVANISDKAQPVKLNFKGIKKLTSGKVITLTSNNPIAENSLKNPDLIRPVEKEISVSGAVLDTEVPASTFAVYVLK
;
A
#
# COMPACT_ATOMS: atom_id res chain seq x y z
N MET A 1 -86.71 -5.67 -41.45
CA MET A 1 -85.64 -6.61 -41.16
C MET A 1 -84.38 -6.19 -41.94
N LYS A 2 -83.43 -5.55 -41.28
CA LYS A 2 -82.14 -5.10 -41.88
C LYS A 2 -80.99 -5.82 -41.20
N LYS A 3 -80.28 -6.63 -41.99
CA LYS A 3 -79.06 -7.31 -41.55
C LYS A 3 -77.87 -6.29 -41.48
N LYS A 4 -77.26 -6.18 -40.36
CA LYS A 4 -75.94 -5.43 -40.19
C LYS A 4 -74.83 -6.42 -40.40
N VAL A 5 -73.96 -6.13 -41.35
CA VAL A 5 -72.68 -6.83 -41.59
C VAL A 5 -71.64 -6.13 -40.76
N PHE A 6 -70.89 -6.88 -39.86
CA PHE A 6 -69.72 -6.40 -39.13
C PHE A 6 -68.46 -6.70 -39.94
N LEU A 7 -67.77 -5.67 -40.38
CA LEU A 7 -66.41 -5.77 -40.90
C LEU A 7 -65.43 -5.78 -39.70
N ALA A 8 -64.70 -6.89 -39.54
CA ALA A 8 -63.60 -7.00 -38.63
C ALA A 8 -62.27 -6.50 -39.32
N SER A 9 -61.75 -5.37 -38.91
CA SER A 9 -60.47 -4.89 -39.40
C SER A 9 -59.37 -5.56 -38.59
N LEU A 10 -58.57 -6.41 -39.22
CA LEU A 10 -57.35 -6.99 -38.65
C LEU A 10 -56.24 -5.90 -38.69
N ALA A 11 -55.93 -5.31 -37.56
CA ALA A 11 -54.76 -4.45 -37.41
C ALA A 11 -53.52 -5.35 -37.22
N LEU A 12 -52.68 -5.45 -38.24
CA LEU A 12 -51.35 -6.06 -38.15
C LEU A 12 -50.44 -5.07 -37.42
N ALA A 13 -50.22 -5.31 -36.12
CA ALA A 13 -49.20 -4.62 -35.36
C ALA A 13 -47.84 -5.17 -35.80
N SER A 14 -47.14 -4.45 -36.68
CA SER A 14 -45.72 -4.65 -36.95
C SER A 14 -44.94 -4.27 -35.73
N ALA A 15 -44.55 -5.25 -34.92
CA ALA A 15 -43.51 -5.07 -33.91
C ALA A 15 -42.17 -4.82 -34.63
N LEU A 16 -41.86 -3.56 -34.84
CA LEU A 16 -40.50 -3.13 -35.14
C LEU A 16 -39.67 -3.37 -33.87
N GLY A 17 -39.13 -4.59 -33.77
CA GLY A 17 -38.00 -4.82 -32.84
C GLY A 17 -36.89 -3.88 -33.24
N SER A 18 -36.64 -2.85 -32.44
CA SER A 18 -35.41 -2.06 -32.54
C SER A 18 -34.26 -3.01 -32.31
N PHE A 19 -33.62 -3.47 -33.38
CA PHE A 19 -32.32 -4.14 -33.25
C PHE A 19 -31.40 -3.12 -32.62
N ALA A 20 -30.96 -3.37 -31.37
CA ALA A 20 -29.95 -2.57 -30.72
C ALA A 20 -28.74 -2.52 -31.65
N GLN A 21 -28.33 -1.31 -32.02
CA GLN A 21 -27.19 -1.12 -32.89
C GLN A 21 -25.94 -1.81 -32.24
N THR A 22 -25.38 -2.78 -32.92
CA THR A 22 -24.20 -3.51 -32.44
C THR A 22 -23.00 -2.57 -32.42
N ASN A 23 -22.32 -2.47 -31.27
CA ASN A 23 -21.10 -1.65 -31.09
C ASN A 23 -19.90 -2.38 -31.72
N GLU A 24 -19.53 -2.03 -32.95
CA GLU A 24 -18.38 -2.64 -33.64
C GLU A 24 -17.08 -1.96 -33.21
N MET A 25 -16.21 -2.72 -32.51
CA MET A 25 -14.86 -2.33 -32.11
C MET A 25 -13.86 -2.98 -33.07
N VAL A 26 -13.09 -2.16 -33.78
CA VAL A 26 -12.07 -2.60 -34.74
C VAL A 26 -10.71 -2.56 -34.09
N ILE A 27 -10.04 -3.72 -34.02
CA ILE A 27 -8.71 -3.92 -33.44
C ILE A 27 -7.70 -4.15 -34.57
N GLN A 28 -6.64 -3.31 -34.66
CA GLN A 28 -5.63 -3.38 -35.72
C GLN A 28 -4.44 -4.25 -35.28
N THR A 29 -4.51 -5.56 -35.46
CA THR A 29 -3.52 -6.50 -34.91
C THR A 29 -2.14 -6.41 -35.56
N LYS A 30 -2.02 -5.90 -36.79
CA LYS A 30 -0.75 -5.68 -37.50
C LYS A 30 -0.13 -4.31 -37.23
N LYS A 31 -0.90 -3.36 -36.69
CA LYS A 31 -0.40 -2.03 -36.33
C LYS A 31 -0.04 -2.00 -34.87
N VAL A 32 1.10 -2.63 -34.54
CA VAL A 32 1.57 -2.65 -33.15
C VAL A 32 1.98 -1.25 -32.74
N GLY A 33 1.32 -0.72 -31.69
CA GLY A 33 1.56 0.61 -31.13
C GLY A 33 2.67 0.65 -30.10
N ALA A 34 2.60 1.61 -29.20
CA ALA A 34 3.58 1.86 -28.16
C ALA A 34 3.88 0.62 -27.30
N PRO A 35 5.12 0.44 -26.87
CA PRO A 35 5.45 -0.54 -25.84
C PRO A 35 4.81 -0.16 -24.51
N ILE A 36 4.35 -1.16 -23.76
CA ILE A 36 3.86 -1.01 -22.40
C ILE A 36 5.04 -1.25 -21.46
N GLN A 37 5.28 -0.32 -20.54
CA GLN A 37 6.38 -0.42 -19.61
C GLN A 37 6.15 -1.57 -18.60
N SER A 38 7.23 -2.22 -18.17
CA SER A 38 7.14 -3.21 -17.09
C SER A 38 6.53 -2.60 -15.82
N THR A 39 6.80 -1.33 -15.59
CA THR A 39 6.38 -0.52 -14.43
C THR A 39 4.97 0.06 -14.51
N MET A 40 4.19 -0.19 -15.59
CA MET A 40 2.93 0.51 -15.84
C MET A 40 1.92 0.36 -14.68
N TYR A 41 1.82 -0.82 -14.07
CA TYR A 41 0.94 -1.07 -12.92
C TYR A 41 1.78 -1.47 -11.73
N GLY A 42 1.67 -0.71 -10.65
CA GLY A 42 2.44 -0.91 -9.44
C GLY A 42 1.60 -0.75 -8.18
N ILE A 43 2.30 -0.65 -7.07
CA ILE A 43 1.71 -0.46 -5.74
C ILE A 43 2.35 0.74 -5.06
N PHE A 44 1.57 1.42 -4.22
CA PHE A 44 1.98 2.53 -3.38
C PHE A 44 1.79 2.16 -1.90
N PHE A 45 2.81 2.33 -1.09
CA PHE A 45 2.72 2.12 0.34
C PHE A 45 2.94 3.43 1.09
N GLU A 46 2.07 3.68 2.04
CA GLU A 46 2.22 4.71 3.07
C GLU A 46 1.76 4.14 4.41
N ASP A 47 2.48 4.49 5.47
CA ASP A 47 2.06 4.13 6.84
C ASP A 47 0.96 5.09 7.32
N ILE A 48 -0.21 4.96 6.71
CA ILE A 48 -1.50 5.52 7.12
C ILE A 48 -2.43 4.36 7.48
N ASN A 49 -3.43 4.57 8.32
CA ASN A 49 -4.40 3.52 8.68
C ASN A 49 -3.78 2.29 9.37
N PHE A 50 -2.64 2.46 10.07
CA PHE A 50 -1.84 1.41 10.71
C PHE A 50 -1.24 0.40 9.72
N ALA A 51 -0.83 0.86 8.54
CA ALA A 51 -0.37 -0.03 7.47
C ALA A 51 0.99 -0.71 7.73
N ALA A 52 1.89 -0.09 8.53
CA ALA A 52 3.20 -0.66 8.87
C ALA A 52 3.16 -1.53 10.13
N ASP A 53 3.45 -0.96 11.30
CA ASP A 53 3.45 -1.67 12.58
C ASP A 53 2.03 -2.17 12.92
N GLY A 54 1.88 -3.46 13.20
CA GLY A 54 0.57 -4.10 13.39
C GLY A 54 -0.22 -4.34 12.09
N GLY A 55 0.34 -3.93 10.95
CA GLY A 55 -0.19 -4.16 9.61
C GLY A 55 0.69 -5.09 8.79
N LEU A 56 1.31 -4.57 7.71
CA LEU A 56 2.19 -5.35 6.84
C LEU A 56 3.40 -5.91 7.61
N TYR A 57 4.01 -5.12 8.49
CA TYR A 57 5.02 -5.60 9.42
C TYR A 57 4.36 -6.36 10.57
N ALA A 58 4.67 -7.66 10.67
CA ALA A 58 3.92 -8.58 11.51
C ALA A 58 4.23 -8.48 13.03
N GLU A 59 4.88 -7.39 13.50
CA GLU A 59 5.07 -7.12 14.93
C GLU A 59 3.72 -6.98 15.64
N MET A 60 3.55 -7.72 16.72
CA MET A 60 2.30 -7.76 17.48
C MET A 60 2.33 -6.89 18.73
N ILE A 61 3.52 -6.46 19.16
CA ILE A 61 3.72 -5.69 20.39
C ILE A 61 3.83 -4.20 20.08
N LYS A 62 2.91 -3.42 20.62
CA LYS A 62 2.92 -1.96 20.53
C LYS A 62 3.96 -1.40 21.52
N ASN A 63 4.70 -0.37 21.09
CA ASN A 63 5.70 0.30 21.94
C ASN A 63 6.71 -0.67 22.58
N ARG A 64 7.31 -1.52 21.75
CA ARG A 64 8.18 -2.62 22.15
C ARG A 64 9.42 -2.22 22.96
N SER A 65 9.90 -0.98 22.78
CA SER A 65 11.10 -0.43 23.45
C SER A 65 10.79 0.70 24.43
N PHE A 66 9.53 0.91 24.81
CA PHE A 66 9.08 1.92 25.79
C PHE A 66 9.47 3.38 25.41
N GLU A 67 9.66 3.65 24.11
CA GLU A 67 10.14 4.95 23.62
C GLU A 67 9.01 5.94 23.28
N PHE A 68 7.73 5.53 23.36
CA PHE A 68 6.62 6.46 23.14
C PHE A 68 6.65 7.59 24.18
N PRO A 69 6.09 8.77 23.88
CA PRO A 69 6.11 9.93 24.80
C PRO A 69 5.63 9.59 26.22
N ASN A 70 4.64 8.73 26.36
CA ASN A 70 4.39 8.01 27.60
C ASN A 70 4.90 6.57 27.44
N PRO A 71 5.95 6.15 28.17
CA PRO A 71 6.54 4.82 28.00
C PRO A 71 5.56 3.65 28.21
N PHE A 72 4.44 3.89 28.86
CA PHE A 72 3.39 2.89 29.05
C PHE A 72 2.22 3.01 28.06
N MET A 73 2.30 3.80 27.00
CA MET A 73 1.33 3.70 25.90
C MET A 73 1.36 2.29 25.30
N GLY A 74 0.18 1.63 25.27
CA GLY A 74 0.05 0.23 24.87
C GLY A 74 0.43 -0.80 25.94
N TRP A 75 0.84 -0.34 27.14
CA TRP A 75 1.22 -1.18 28.26
C TRP A 75 0.39 -0.88 29.51
N ILE A 76 0.01 -1.90 30.23
CA ILE A 76 -0.66 -1.83 31.54
C ILE A 76 0.29 -2.40 32.59
N PRO A 77 1.01 -1.54 33.35
CA PRO A 77 1.90 -2.00 34.40
C PRO A 77 1.14 -2.34 35.68
N PHE A 78 1.66 -3.29 36.44
CA PHE A 78 1.11 -3.65 37.77
C PHE A 78 2.22 -4.06 38.76
N GLY A 79 1.98 -3.85 40.04
CA GLY A 79 2.96 -4.14 41.10
C GLY A 79 4.05 -3.07 41.21
N LYS A 80 5.31 -3.48 41.34
CA LYS A 80 6.47 -2.60 41.61
C LYS A 80 7.38 -2.52 40.38
N PHE A 81 7.31 -1.42 39.67
CA PHE A 81 8.03 -1.21 38.41
C PHE A 81 8.65 0.18 38.33
N GLN A 82 9.64 0.36 37.45
CA GLN A 82 10.26 1.65 37.14
C GLN A 82 10.63 1.69 35.66
N VAL A 83 10.47 2.87 35.03
CA VAL A 83 11.06 3.16 33.71
C VAL A 83 12.43 3.81 33.93
N LEU A 84 13.45 3.31 33.26
CA LEU A 84 14.82 3.77 33.33
C LEU A 84 15.31 4.05 31.92
N ASN A 85 16.29 4.98 31.78
CA ASN A 85 16.83 5.39 30.48
C ASN A 85 18.37 5.51 30.48
N GLN A 86 19.02 4.89 31.45
CA GLN A 86 20.48 4.86 31.56
C GLN A 86 20.95 3.42 31.73
N GLY A 87 21.91 2.99 30.91
CA GLY A 87 22.43 1.62 30.94
C GLY A 87 21.51 0.61 30.28
N GLY A 88 20.62 1.05 29.39
CA GLY A 88 19.91 0.20 28.46
C GLY A 88 20.84 -0.46 27.42
N PRO A 89 20.37 -1.46 26.68
CA PRO A 89 21.20 -2.19 25.72
C PRO A 89 21.41 -1.45 24.38
N PHE A 90 20.61 -0.40 24.10
CA PHE A 90 20.60 0.30 22.81
C PHE A 90 20.71 1.81 22.98
N ASP A 91 21.63 2.44 22.24
CA ASP A 91 21.91 3.87 22.33
C ASP A 91 20.75 4.74 21.85
N ARG A 92 19.99 4.28 20.84
CA ARG A 92 18.91 5.06 20.22
C ARG A 92 17.52 4.70 20.75
N ASN A 93 17.44 3.62 21.55
CA ASN A 93 16.27 3.19 22.31
C ASN A 93 16.71 2.93 23.76
N PRO A 94 17.00 4.00 24.55
CA PRO A 94 17.61 3.86 25.86
C PRO A 94 16.66 3.43 26.97
N HIS A 95 15.33 3.54 26.76
CA HIS A 95 14.37 3.22 27.81
C HIS A 95 14.23 1.71 28.02
N TYR A 96 14.05 1.33 29.26
CA TYR A 96 13.74 -0.03 29.65
C TYR A 96 12.91 -0.04 30.94
N VAL A 97 12.25 -1.15 31.24
CA VAL A 97 11.43 -1.31 32.43
C VAL A 97 12.12 -2.24 33.42
N ARG A 98 12.25 -1.82 34.66
CA ARG A 98 12.65 -2.65 35.79
C ARG A 98 11.41 -3.17 36.51
N LEU A 99 11.31 -4.47 36.61
CA LEU A 99 10.33 -5.18 37.43
C LEU A 99 11.02 -5.60 38.74
N SER A 100 10.44 -5.29 39.90
CA SER A 100 11.01 -5.60 41.20
C SER A 100 10.08 -6.45 42.05
N ASP A 101 10.66 -7.17 43.01
CA ASP A 101 9.91 -7.96 44.00
C ASP A 101 8.72 -7.18 44.56
N PRO A 102 7.49 -7.70 44.49
CA PRO A 102 6.30 -7.05 45.07
C PRO A 102 6.34 -6.95 46.60
N GLY A 103 7.28 -7.66 47.23
CA GLY A 103 7.42 -7.69 48.70
C GLY A 103 6.37 -8.53 49.40
N HIS A 104 5.59 -9.31 48.66
CA HIS A 104 4.60 -10.22 49.20
C HIS A 104 4.34 -11.38 48.22
N PRO A 105 4.39 -12.65 48.64
CA PRO A 105 4.35 -13.82 47.74
C PRO A 105 3.04 -13.97 46.96
N HIS A 106 1.93 -13.40 47.43
CA HIS A 106 0.64 -13.42 46.70
C HIS A 106 0.42 -12.22 45.78
N LYS A 107 1.36 -11.26 45.73
CA LYS A 107 1.34 -10.14 44.78
C LYS A 107 2.22 -10.45 43.59
N ARG A 108 1.91 -9.84 42.48
CA ARG A 108 2.69 -9.96 41.23
C ARG A 108 3.17 -8.60 40.76
N THR A 109 4.34 -8.56 40.16
CA THR A 109 4.85 -7.39 39.43
C THR A 109 5.04 -7.77 37.97
N GLY A 110 4.53 -6.93 37.08
CA GLY A 110 4.63 -7.18 35.65
C GLY A 110 4.07 -6.07 34.79
N ILE A 111 3.97 -6.36 33.53
CA ILE A 111 3.38 -5.50 32.49
C ILE A 111 2.54 -6.33 31.54
N GLU A 112 1.57 -5.69 30.91
CA GLU A 112 0.68 -6.31 29.94
C GLU A 112 0.57 -5.45 28.70
N ASN A 113 0.74 -6.01 27.51
CA ASN A 113 0.65 -5.30 26.23
C ASN A 113 -0.70 -5.53 25.57
N GLU A 114 -1.34 -4.44 25.14
CA GLU A 114 -2.62 -4.45 24.46
C GLU A 114 -2.51 -4.75 22.96
N GLY A 115 -1.29 -4.74 22.39
CA GLY A 115 -1.04 -4.89 20.96
C GLY A 115 -1.61 -3.74 20.10
N PHE A 116 -1.70 -3.99 18.81
CA PHE A 116 -2.36 -3.12 17.85
C PHE A 116 -3.83 -3.55 17.69
N PHE A 117 -4.74 -2.93 18.46
CA PHE A 117 -6.18 -3.34 18.53
C PHE A 117 -6.41 -4.77 19.06
N GLY A 118 -5.47 -5.29 19.84
CA GLY A 118 -5.39 -6.62 20.39
C GLY A 118 -4.13 -7.36 19.98
N VAL A 119 -3.62 -8.24 20.85
CA VAL A 119 -2.60 -9.25 20.49
C VAL A 119 -3.33 -10.45 19.90
N SER A 120 -3.57 -10.46 18.61
CA SER A 120 -4.46 -11.43 17.98
C SER A 120 -3.75 -12.72 17.60
N VAL A 121 -4.32 -13.84 18.04
CA VAL A 121 -3.71 -15.17 17.87
C VAL A 121 -4.70 -16.18 17.30
N LYS A 122 -4.19 -17.15 16.55
CA LYS A 122 -4.95 -18.29 16.01
C LYS A 122 -4.64 -19.57 16.81
N LYS A 123 -5.66 -20.36 17.10
CA LYS A 123 -5.50 -21.66 17.74
C LYS A 123 -4.49 -22.50 16.95
N ASP A 124 -3.63 -23.18 17.68
CA ASP A 124 -2.55 -24.06 17.18
C ASP A 124 -1.43 -23.37 16.38
N ALA A 125 -1.54 -22.06 16.11
CA ALA A 125 -0.45 -21.28 15.53
C ALA A 125 0.66 -21.04 16.58
N THR A 126 1.88 -20.87 16.08
CA THR A 126 3.07 -20.60 16.89
C THR A 126 3.57 -19.19 16.66
N TYR A 127 4.07 -18.61 17.74
CA TYR A 127 4.56 -17.23 17.78
C TYR A 127 5.95 -17.21 18.41
N ARG A 128 6.86 -16.45 17.81
CA ARG A 128 8.18 -16.20 18.39
C ARG A 128 8.08 -14.96 19.25
N PHE A 129 8.22 -15.15 20.55
CA PHE A 129 8.37 -14.08 21.52
C PHE A 129 9.86 -13.88 21.82
N SER A 130 10.29 -12.64 21.95
CA SER A 130 11.65 -12.31 22.38
C SER A 130 11.67 -10.99 23.18
N LEU A 131 12.67 -10.88 24.04
CA LEU A 131 13.00 -9.64 24.74
C LEU A 131 14.50 -9.62 25.12
N TYR A 132 15.00 -8.44 25.43
CA TYR A 132 16.28 -8.32 26.14
C TYR A 132 16.02 -8.19 27.63
N ALA A 133 16.80 -8.91 28.45
CA ALA A 133 16.65 -8.88 29.89
C ALA A 133 17.99 -9.12 30.63
N ARG A 134 18.00 -8.67 31.90
CA ARG A 134 19.09 -8.94 32.87
C ARG A 134 18.56 -8.89 34.31
N CYS A 135 19.32 -9.48 35.24
CA CYS A 135 19.15 -9.24 36.67
C CYS A 135 20.20 -8.19 37.11
N PRO A 136 19.87 -6.93 37.33
CA PRO A 136 20.85 -5.82 37.47
C PRO A 136 21.75 -5.98 38.71
N GLU A 137 21.27 -6.57 39.78
CA GLU A 137 22.08 -6.89 40.97
C GLU A 137 22.82 -8.23 40.84
N GLY A 138 22.58 -9.01 39.77
CA GLY A 138 22.95 -10.40 39.65
C GLY A 138 21.84 -11.31 40.20
N GLY A 139 22.11 -12.61 40.28
CA GLY A 139 21.09 -13.59 40.66
C GLY A 139 20.30 -14.12 39.48
N LYS A 140 19.11 -14.63 39.74
CA LYS A 140 18.24 -15.27 38.75
C LYS A 140 16.77 -15.00 39.09
N ALA A 141 15.93 -14.99 38.09
CA ALA A 141 14.47 -14.91 38.21
C ALA A 141 13.80 -15.57 37.01
N VAL A 142 12.52 -15.79 37.07
CA VAL A 142 11.71 -16.22 35.93
C VAL A 142 10.77 -15.09 35.50
N LEU A 143 10.76 -14.80 34.21
CA LEU A 143 9.69 -14.03 33.58
C LEU A 143 8.65 -15.02 33.05
N GLN A 144 7.46 -15.00 33.60
CA GLN A 144 6.32 -15.71 33.03
C GLN A 144 5.71 -14.89 31.92
N VAL A 145 5.54 -15.50 30.75
CA VAL A 145 4.95 -14.88 29.55
C VAL A 145 3.63 -15.59 29.29
N GLN A 146 2.54 -14.86 29.27
CA GLN A 146 1.20 -15.40 29.13
C GLN A 146 0.41 -14.69 28.05
N LEU A 147 -0.42 -15.44 27.31
CA LEU A 147 -1.54 -14.88 26.57
C LEU A 147 -2.78 -14.96 27.44
N VAL A 148 -3.43 -13.83 27.62
CA VAL A 148 -4.62 -13.70 28.46
C VAL A 148 -5.76 -13.09 27.64
N ASP A 149 -7.00 -13.42 28.00
CA ASP A 149 -8.16 -12.80 27.39
C ASP A 149 -8.29 -11.32 27.82
N ASN A 150 -9.08 -10.56 27.08
CA ASN A 150 -9.35 -9.15 27.37
C ASN A 150 -10.62 -8.98 28.21
N ASP A 151 -10.94 -9.91 29.12
CA ASP A 151 -12.07 -9.76 30.03
C ASP A 151 -11.76 -8.69 31.08
N THR A 152 -12.37 -7.52 30.94
CA THR A 152 -12.24 -6.39 31.88
C THR A 152 -13.17 -6.47 33.05
N MET A 153 -14.14 -7.39 33.03
CA MET A 153 -15.19 -7.55 34.09
C MET A 153 -14.83 -8.60 35.13
N GLY A 154 -13.78 -9.40 34.91
CA GLY A 154 -13.31 -10.45 35.79
C GLY A 154 -11.80 -10.60 35.85
N GLU A 155 -11.29 -11.68 36.46
CA GLU A 155 -9.88 -12.04 36.33
C GLU A 155 -9.62 -12.51 34.91
N ARG A 156 -8.68 -11.83 34.20
CA ARG A 156 -8.24 -12.23 32.88
C ARG A 156 -7.69 -13.64 32.90
N GLN A 157 -8.30 -14.52 32.13
CA GLN A 157 -7.93 -15.92 32.10
C GLN A 157 -6.74 -16.16 31.16
N GLU A 158 -5.73 -16.79 31.71
CA GLU A 158 -4.62 -17.33 30.93
C GLU A 158 -5.07 -18.49 30.06
N PHE A 159 -4.67 -18.48 28.79
CA PHE A 159 -4.90 -19.61 27.90
C PHE A 159 -3.61 -20.16 27.25
N THR A 160 -2.47 -19.53 27.49
CA THR A 160 -1.15 -20.00 27.06
C THR A 160 -0.07 -19.36 27.94
N SER A 161 0.91 -20.11 28.39
CA SER A 161 2.05 -19.59 29.15
C SER A 161 3.35 -20.30 28.84
N ASP A 162 4.45 -19.56 29.03
CA ASP A 162 5.83 -20.07 29.02
C ASP A 162 6.66 -19.30 30.03
N GLY A 163 7.85 -19.81 30.37
CA GLY A 163 8.74 -19.19 31.35
C GLY A 163 10.15 -18.96 30.79
N ILE A 164 10.70 -17.79 31.04
CA ILE A 164 12.07 -17.41 30.64
C ILE A 164 12.93 -17.30 31.89
N ASN A 165 13.99 -18.11 31.99
CA ASN A 165 14.96 -18.01 33.05
C ASN A 165 15.96 -16.88 32.74
N VAL A 166 15.90 -15.78 33.50
CA VAL A 166 16.82 -14.64 33.38
C VAL A 166 17.88 -14.72 34.47
N GLU A 167 19.14 -14.59 34.10
CA GLU A 167 20.26 -14.63 35.05
C GLU A 167 21.40 -13.71 34.63
N GLY A 168 22.10 -13.14 35.65
CA GLY A 168 23.30 -12.35 35.48
C GLY A 168 23.03 -10.88 35.17
N LYS A 169 24.08 -10.05 35.25
CA LYS A 169 24.02 -8.59 35.14
C LYS A 169 24.04 -8.05 33.71
N GLU A 170 24.48 -8.87 32.78
CA GLU A 170 24.62 -8.49 31.39
C GLU A 170 23.30 -8.64 30.63
N TRP A 171 23.03 -7.69 29.74
CA TRP A 171 21.90 -7.78 28.85
C TRP A 171 22.05 -8.97 27.89
N LYS A 172 21.00 -9.78 27.79
CA LYS A 172 20.92 -10.91 26.86
C LYS A 172 19.58 -10.93 26.16
N LYS A 173 19.57 -11.35 24.89
CA LYS A 173 18.34 -11.62 24.17
C LYS A 173 17.83 -13.01 24.55
N TYR A 174 16.58 -13.08 24.97
CA TYR A 174 15.87 -14.33 25.26
C TYR A 174 14.78 -14.53 24.23
N THR A 175 14.57 -15.75 23.81
CA THR A 175 13.56 -16.11 22.81
C THR A 175 12.84 -17.38 23.24
N VAL A 176 11.51 -17.38 23.14
CA VAL A 176 10.67 -18.56 23.33
C VAL A 176 9.63 -18.65 22.23
N THR A 177 9.19 -19.87 21.93
CA THR A 177 8.11 -20.11 20.97
C THR A 177 6.84 -20.44 21.72
N ILE A 178 5.83 -19.61 21.56
CA ILE A 178 4.52 -19.75 22.20
C ILE A 178 3.54 -20.37 21.20
N LYS A 179 2.86 -21.46 21.61
CA LYS A 179 1.76 -22.03 20.82
C LYS A 179 0.42 -21.62 21.43
N SER A 180 -0.41 -20.92 20.68
CA SER A 180 -1.73 -20.52 21.17
C SER A 180 -2.71 -21.67 21.26
N ARG A 181 -3.45 -21.75 22.36
CA ARG A 181 -4.53 -22.74 22.59
C ARG A 181 -5.90 -22.29 22.10
N LYS A 182 -6.06 -20.98 21.82
CA LYS A 182 -7.31 -20.37 21.34
C LYS A 182 -7.09 -19.50 20.11
N THR A 183 -8.15 -19.26 19.34
CA THR A 183 -8.22 -18.12 18.41
C THR A 183 -8.87 -16.97 19.14
N MET A 184 -8.22 -15.82 19.15
CA MET A 184 -8.69 -14.59 19.81
C MET A 184 -8.14 -13.37 19.04
N ASP A 185 -8.97 -12.37 18.83
CA ASP A 185 -8.62 -11.16 18.08
C ASP A 185 -8.21 -9.98 18.96
N ASP A 186 -8.41 -10.09 20.27
CA ASP A 186 -8.19 -9.03 21.26
C ASP A 186 -7.50 -9.52 22.55
N ALA A 187 -6.70 -10.59 22.48
CA ALA A 187 -5.91 -11.03 23.63
C ALA A 187 -4.85 -9.99 24.02
N HIS A 188 -4.31 -10.12 25.22
CA HIS A 188 -3.18 -9.36 25.70
C HIS A 188 -1.97 -10.27 25.97
N LEU A 189 -0.78 -9.71 25.84
CA LEU A 189 0.46 -10.37 26.27
C LEU A 189 0.83 -9.88 27.67
N ARG A 190 0.87 -10.76 28.65
CA ARG A 190 1.26 -10.47 30.04
C ARG A 190 2.64 -11.02 30.33
N ILE A 191 3.50 -10.22 30.94
CA ILE A 191 4.84 -10.60 31.43
C ILE A 191 4.92 -10.24 32.92
N PHE A 192 5.32 -11.18 33.77
CA PHE A 192 5.48 -10.90 35.20
C PHE A 192 6.60 -11.72 35.84
N LEU A 193 7.12 -11.21 36.96
CA LEU A 193 8.13 -11.87 37.77
C LEU A 193 7.58 -13.09 38.47
N ALA A 194 8.38 -14.15 38.53
CA ALA A 194 8.17 -15.36 39.30
C ALA A 194 9.49 -15.88 39.87
N HIS A 195 9.40 -16.71 40.89
CA HIS A 195 10.56 -17.39 41.46
C HIS A 195 11.19 -18.33 40.45
N ALA A 196 12.52 -18.44 40.48
CA ALA A 196 13.22 -19.49 39.76
C ALA A 196 12.87 -20.85 40.36
N LYS A 197 12.90 -21.90 39.52
CA LYS A 197 12.56 -23.26 39.95
C LYS A 197 13.48 -23.70 41.10
N GLY A 198 12.85 -24.12 42.21
CA GLY A 198 13.54 -24.60 43.40
C GLY A 198 13.92 -23.53 44.41
N GLU A 199 13.54 -22.27 44.17
CA GLU A 199 13.62 -21.20 45.16
C GLU A 199 12.45 -21.27 46.13
N ASP A 200 12.69 -20.80 47.39
CA ASP A 200 11.66 -20.72 48.39
C ASP A 200 10.64 -19.63 48.04
N PHE A 201 9.39 -19.98 48.01
CA PHE A 201 8.26 -19.08 47.72
C PHE A 201 8.23 -17.81 48.58
N TRP A 202 8.83 -17.84 49.77
CA TRP A 202 8.90 -16.71 50.69
C TRP A 202 10.16 -15.87 50.56
N SER A 203 11.12 -16.30 49.73
CA SER A 203 12.34 -15.53 49.48
C SER A 203 12.06 -14.34 48.54
N PRO A 204 12.85 -13.24 48.62
CA PRO A 204 12.76 -12.13 47.66
C PRO A 204 13.11 -12.59 46.24
N ILE A 205 12.36 -12.09 45.24
CA ILE A 205 12.64 -12.34 43.84
C ILE A 205 13.65 -11.29 43.35
N SER A 206 14.69 -11.71 42.58
CA SER A 206 15.62 -10.78 41.93
C SER A 206 14.89 -9.85 40.97
N SER A 207 15.25 -8.56 41.00
CA SER A 207 14.74 -7.59 40.02
C SER A 207 15.20 -7.96 38.60
N VAL A 208 14.35 -7.71 37.63
CA VAL A 208 14.66 -7.92 36.20
C VAL A 208 14.43 -6.65 35.42
N ASP A 209 15.41 -6.25 34.63
CA ASP A 209 15.29 -5.22 33.60
C ASP A 209 14.90 -5.88 32.29
N ILE A 210 13.91 -5.30 31.58
CA ILE A 210 13.43 -5.78 30.29
C ILE A 210 13.38 -4.64 29.27
N GLU A 211 13.72 -4.97 28.01
CA GLU A 211 13.72 -4.04 26.88
C GLU A 211 13.44 -4.78 25.57
N HIS A 212 13.00 -4.07 24.54
CA HIS A 212 12.70 -4.56 23.19
C HIS A 212 11.85 -5.84 23.19
N VAL A 213 10.67 -5.74 23.77
CA VAL A 213 9.69 -6.84 23.83
C VAL A 213 9.00 -6.97 22.47
N SER A 214 9.07 -8.16 21.88
CA SER A 214 8.63 -8.39 20.51
C SER A 214 7.92 -9.73 20.38
N MET A 215 6.89 -9.81 19.55
CA MET A 215 6.21 -11.07 19.23
C MET A 215 5.77 -11.10 17.77
N PHE A 216 6.16 -12.14 17.04
CA PHE A 216 5.82 -12.37 15.64
C PHE A 216 5.17 -13.74 15.44
N PRO A 217 4.25 -13.89 14.47
CA PRO A 217 3.90 -15.24 14.01
C PRO A 217 5.13 -15.90 13.39
N THR A 218 5.28 -17.21 13.56
CA THR A 218 6.36 -17.99 12.90
C THR A 218 6.06 -18.19 11.41
N ASP A 219 4.80 -18.14 10.99
CA ASP A 219 4.36 -18.21 9.58
C ASP A 219 4.28 -16.80 8.97
N THR A 220 5.44 -16.21 8.71
CA THR A 220 5.58 -14.94 8.01
C THR A 220 5.71 -15.12 6.50
N TRP A 221 5.63 -14.03 5.74
CA TRP A 221 5.92 -14.04 4.30
C TRP A 221 7.32 -14.60 4.02
N LYS A 222 7.36 -15.63 3.14
CA LYS A 222 8.59 -16.40 2.82
C LYS A 222 9.33 -16.95 4.04
N GLY A 223 8.67 -17.07 5.18
CA GLY A 223 9.25 -17.62 6.40
C GLY A 223 10.38 -16.78 7.02
N ARG A 224 10.47 -15.48 6.67
CA ARG A 224 11.50 -14.61 7.26
C ARG A 224 11.23 -14.35 8.73
N GLU A 225 12.29 -14.44 9.52
CA GLU A 225 12.24 -14.04 10.93
C GLU A 225 11.88 -12.55 11.04
N ASN A 226 10.94 -12.22 11.94
CA ASN A 226 10.45 -10.85 12.12
C ASN A 226 9.99 -10.20 10.79
N GLY A 227 9.40 -11.01 9.93
CA GLY A 227 9.02 -10.64 8.58
C GLY A 227 7.63 -10.02 8.47
N MET A 228 7.14 -10.03 7.24
CA MET A 228 5.84 -9.45 6.89
C MET A 228 4.70 -10.41 7.17
N ARG A 229 3.54 -9.85 7.44
CA ARG A 229 2.28 -10.58 7.59
C ARG A 229 1.93 -11.27 6.27
N LYS A 230 1.80 -12.59 6.33
CA LYS A 230 1.76 -13.45 5.14
C LYS A 230 0.58 -13.16 4.22
N ASP A 231 -0.61 -12.96 4.76
CA ASP A 231 -1.82 -12.70 3.97
C ASP A 231 -1.76 -11.34 3.25
N LEU A 232 -1.21 -10.31 3.89
CA LEU A 232 -1.06 -8.98 3.30
C LEU A 232 0.02 -8.95 2.23
N ALA A 233 1.20 -9.51 2.51
CA ALA A 233 2.28 -9.59 1.52
C ALA A 233 1.91 -10.47 0.32
N GLN A 234 1.16 -11.59 0.54
CA GLN A 234 0.64 -12.41 -0.55
C GLN A 234 -0.32 -11.62 -1.44
N ALA A 235 -1.22 -10.82 -0.84
CA ALA A 235 -2.14 -9.99 -1.61
C ALA A 235 -1.40 -8.97 -2.50
N LEU A 236 -0.24 -8.48 -2.07
CA LEU A 236 0.61 -7.61 -2.90
C LEU A 236 1.32 -8.40 -4.01
N ALA A 237 1.87 -9.57 -3.68
CA ALA A 237 2.52 -10.44 -4.67
C ALA A 237 1.54 -10.89 -5.77
N ASP A 238 0.30 -11.20 -5.40
CA ASP A 238 -0.76 -11.59 -6.34
C ASP A 238 -1.09 -10.50 -7.37
N LEU A 239 -0.81 -9.24 -7.07
CA LEU A 239 -0.98 -8.14 -8.04
C LEU A 239 0.07 -8.14 -9.14
N HIS A 240 1.17 -8.89 -9.03
CA HIS A 240 2.32 -8.84 -9.95
C HIS A 240 2.75 -7.40 -10.24
N PRO A 241 3.07 -6.59 -9.22
CA PRO A 241 3.40 -5.18 -9.44
C PRO A 241 4.66 -5.02 -10.28
N GLY A 242 4.70 -4.01 -11.13
CA GLY A 242 5.89 -3.66 -11.90
C GLY A 242 6.77 -2.63 -11.19
N VAL A 243 6.21 -1.89 -10.23
CA VAL A 243 6.92 -0.89 -9.43
C VAL A 243 6.30 -0.82 -8.04
N PHE A 244 7.12 -0.55 -7.03
CA PHE A 244 6.70 -0.32 -5.66
C PHE A 244 7.19 1.05 -5.19
N ARG A 245 6.26 2.00 -5.03
CA ARG A 245 6.50 3.33 -4.44
C ARG A 245 6.40 3.25 -2.93
N PHE A 246 7.42 3.72 -2.21
CA PHE A 246 7.52 3.76 -0.75
C PHE A 246 8.43 4.92 -0.29
N PRO A 247 8.46 5.30 0.99
CA PRO A 247 7.71 4.80 2.15
C PRO A 247 6.34 5.45 2.28
N GLY A 248 5.93 6.29 1.34
CA GLY A 248 4.64 6.92 1.35
C GLY A 248 4.51 8.19 0.53
N GLY A 249 3.46 8.89 0.84
CA GLY A 249 3.10 10.23 0.44
C GLY A 249 3.55 11.26 1.50
N CYS A 250 2.61 11.87 2.21
CA CYS A 250 2.89 12.92 3.22
C CYS A 250 3.81 12.46 4.36
N ILE A 251 3.89 11.17 4.63
CA ILE A 251 4.80 10.60 5.63
C ILE A 251 6.28 10.86 5.32
N VAL A 252 6.64 11.01 4.04
CA VAL A 252 7.99 11.34 3.58
C VAL A 252 8.45 12.67 4.18
N GLU A 253 7.52 13.60 4.35
CA GLU A 253 7.78 15.00 4.68
C GLU A 253 7.51 15.34 6.14
N GLY A 254 6.59 14.58 6.79
CA GLY A 254 6.18 14.83 8.17
C GLY A 254 5.29 16.06 8.33
N THR A 255 4.75 16.27 9.52
CA THR A 255 4.07 17.51 9.91
C THR A 255 5.07 18.66 10.02
N ASP A 256 6.27 18.35 10.49
CA ASP A 256 7.46 19.21 10.39
C ASP A 256 8.67 18.39 9.95
N LEU A 257 9.81 19.04 9.68
CA LEU A 257 11.01 18.37 9.19
C LEU A 257 11.64 17.39 10.19
N ASN A 258 11.32 17.48 11.47
CA ASN A 258 11.83 16.53 12.48
C ASN A 258 11.10 15.19 12.38
N GLN A 259 9.85 15.21 11.96
CA GLN A 259 9.01 14.02 11.79
C GLN A 259 9.11 13.40 10.39
N ARG A 260 9.89 14.03 9.48
CA ARG A 260 10.07 13.46 8.13
C ARG A 260 10.61 12.03 8.20
N TYR A 261 10.25 11.23 7.25
CA TYR A 261 10.80 9.88 7.14
C TYR A 261 12.28 9.96 6.74
N GLN A 262 13.19 9.91 7.74
CA GLN A 262 14.62 9.83 7.50
C GLN A 262 15.01 8.37 7.28
N TRP A 263 15.25 7.99 6.02
CA TRP A 263 15.51 6.60 5.64
C TRP A 263 16.71 5.97 6.38
N LYS A 264 17.73 6.79 6.74
CA LYS A 264 18.90 6.35 7.50
C LYS A 264 18.53 5.84 8.90
N ASN A 265 17.40 6.30 9.44
CA ASN A 265 16.88 5.81 10.71
C ASN A 265 16.23 4.43 10.60
N SER A 266 15.86 4.01 9.38
CA SER A 266 15.11 2.80 9.11
C SER A 266 15.98 1.63 8.60
N VAL A 267 17.30 1.75 8.70
CA VAL A 267 18.28 0.72 8.33
C VAL A 267 19.22 0.39 9.51
N GLY A 268 19.91 -0.74 9.44
CA GLY A 268 20.70 -1.29 10.54
C GLY A 268 19.85 -2.17 11.46
N PRO A 269 20.39 -2.59 12.62
CA PRO A 269 19.69 -3.44 13.58
C PRO A 269 18.35 -2.84 14.03
N VAL A 270 17.30 -3.63 13.97
CA VAL A 270 15.93 -3.18 14.28
C VAL A 270 15.82 -2.64 15.71
N GLU A 271 16.55 -3.24 16.64
CA GLU A 271 16.57 -2.87 18.05
C GLU A 271 17.10 -1.45 18.28
N ASN A 272 17.92 -0.94 17.35
CA ASN A 272 18.53 0.39 17.48
C ASN A 272 17.97 1.41 16.48
N ARG A 273 16.84 1.12 15.82
CA ARG A 273 16.11 2.08 15.00
C ARG A 273 15.25 2.97 15.90
N PRO A 274 15.38 4.30 15.82
CA PRO A 274 14.67 5.20 16.75
C PRO A 274 13.19 5.26 16.41
N LEU A 275 12.40 5.62 17.39
CA LEU A 275 11.00 5.97 17.22
C LEU A 275 10.85 7.23 16.35
N ASN A 276 9.83 7.24 15.48
CA ASN A 276 9.35 8.43 14.78
C ASN A 276 7.87 8.64 15.05
N GLU A 277 7.46 9.88 15.27
CA GLU A 277 6.05 10.23 15.35
C GLU A 277 5.42 10.12 13.95
N ASN A 278 4.29 9.41 13.85
CA ASN A 278 3.63 9.26 12.56
C ASN A 278 2.93 10.56 12.14
N ARG A 279 3.11 10.96 10.88
CA ARG A 279 2.47 12.13 10.27
C ARG A 279 0.97 12.19 10.49
N TRP A 280 0.31 11.04 10.61
CA TRP A 280 -1.13 10.89 10.70
C TRP A 280 -1.67 10.78 12.13
N GLU A 281 -0.81 10.86 13.15
CA GLU A 281 -1.17 10.71 14.56
C GLU A 281 -2.39 11.56 14.96
N ASN A 282 -2.34 12.88 14.76
CA ASN A 282 -3.37 13.82 15.18
C ASN A 282 -4.03 14.58 14.01
N THR A 283 -4.01 14.01 12.80
CA THR A 283 -4.44 14.73 11.58
C THR A 283 -5.94 14.77 11.41
N PHE A 284 -6.65 13.69 11.69
CA PHE A 284 -8.06 13.56 11.39
C PHE A 284 -8.93 13.70 12.67
N PRO A 285 -9.70 14.80 12.82
CA PRO A 285 -10.49 15.05 14.04
C PRO A 285 -11.51 13.97 14.39
N HIS A 286 -11.96 13.21 13.40
CA HIS A 286 -12.91 12.13 13.59
C HIS A 286 -12.29 10.85 14.16
N ARG A 287 -10.95 10.73 14.11
CA ARG A 287 -10.18 9.58 14.63
C ARG A 287 -8.76 10.01 14.98
N LEU A 288 -8.55 10.36 16.24
CA LEU A 288 -7.23 10.68 16.78
C LEU A 288 -6.58 9.42 17.35
N TYR A 289 -5.33 9.21 17.03
CA TYR A 289 -4.51 8.11 17.55
C TYR A 289 -3.20 8.67 18.10
N PRO A 290 -3.18 9.18 19.35
CA PRO A 290 -1.99 9.80 19.96
C PRO A 290 -0.84 8.81 20.20
N ASP A 291 -1.06 7.53 19.97
CA ASP A 291 -0.11 6.43 20.05
C ASP A 291 0.30 5.89 18.67
N TYR A 292 0.05 6.66 17.59
CA TYR A 292 0.43 6.27 16.25
C TYR A 292 1.86 6.71 15.94
N HIS A 293 2.80 5.82 16.18
CA HIS A 293 4.22 6.04 15.93
C HIS A 293 4.77 4.99 14.96
N GLN A 294 5.96 5.28 14.40
CA GLN A 294 6.70 4.37 13.53
C GLN A 294 7.92 3.85 14.27
N THR A 295 8.06 2.54 14.40
CA THR A 295 9.25 1.90 14.98
C THR A 295 10.34 1.64 13.93
N TYR A 296 10.05 1.93 12.65
CA TYR A 296 10.90 1.59 11.52
C TYR A 296 11.23 0.10 11.38
N GLY A 297 10.43 -0.78 11.98
CA GLY A 297 10.56 -2.22 11.77
C GLY A 297 10.39 -2.60 10.31
N LEU A 298 9.43 -1.97 9.61
CA LEU A 298 9.35 -1.93 8.15
C LEU A 298 10.12 -0.69 7.68
N GLY A 299 11.39 -0.88 7.32
CA GLY A 299 12.28 0.18 6.87
C GLY A 299 12.68 0.05 5.40
N PHE A 300 13.63 0.89 4.98
CA PHE A 300 14.05 0.90 3.56
C PHE A 300 14.67 -0.42 3.12
N PHE A 301 15.42 -1.10 3.98
CA PHE A 301 15.94 -2.42 3.65
C PHE A 301 14.82 -3.42 3.36
N GLU A 302 13.81 -3.45 4.22
CA GLU A 302 12.66 -4.36 4.10
C GLU A 302 11.82 -4.02 2.86
N PHE A 303 11.65 -2.73 2.51
CA PHE A 303 10.99 -2.33 1.26
C PHE A 303 11.76 -2.78 0.01
N PHE A 304 13.07 -2.60 -0.04
CA PHE A 304 13.89 -3.10 -1.14
C PHE A 304 13.82 -4.62 -1.26
N GLN A 305 13.85 -5.33 -0.14
CA GLN A 305 13.71 -6.79 -0.11
C GLN A 305 12.34 -7.24 -0.62
N LEU A 306 11.27 -6.51 -0.29
CA LEU A 306 9.93 -6.77 -0.84
C LEU A 306 9.88 -6.52 -2.36
N CYS A 307 10.57 -5.50 -2.88
CA CYS A 307 10.65 -5.27 -4.33
C CYS A 307 11.28 -6.47 -5.06
N GLU A 308 12.36 -7.04 -4.51
CA GLU A 308 12.96 -8.26 -5.06
C GLU A 308 12.01 -9.46 -4.97
N ASP A 309 11.30 -9.60 -3.85
CA ASP A 309 10.34 -10.69 -3.64
C ASP A 309 9.19 -10.67 -4.64
N PHE A 310 8.73 -9.47 -5.00
CA PHE A 310 7.66 -9.25 -5.96
C PHE A 310 8.16 -9.21 -7.42
N GLY A 311 9.49 -9.12 -7.63
CA GLY A 311 10.09 -8.97 -8.95
C GLY A 311 9.78 -7.63 -9.60
N CYS A 312 9.71 -6.55 -8.81
CA CYS A 312 9.36 -5.21 -9.27
C CYS A 312 10.48 -4.19 -9.02
N ASP A 313 10.41 -3.05 -9.70
CA ASP A 313 11.32 -1.94 -9.45
C ASP A 313 10.98 -1.22 -8.15
N ALA A 314 12.03 -0.83 -7.42
CA ALA A 314 11.88 0.06 -6.27
C ALA A 314 11.77 1.53 -6.71
N LEU A 315 10.83 2.26 -6.12
CA LEU A 315 10.66 3.70 -6.29
C LEU A 315 10.56 4.36 -4.92
N PRO A 316 11.70 4.55 -4.22
CA PRO A 316 11.71 5.33 -3.01
C PRO A 316 11.43 6.81 -3.31
N VAL A 317 10.71 7.46 -2.40
CA VAL A 317 10.47 8.91 -2.39
C VAL A 317 11.14 9.49 -1.15
N ILE A 318 11.87 10.59 -1.31
CA ILE A 318 12.59 11.25 -0.22
C ILE A 318 12.19 12.72 -0.06
N SER A 319 12.37 13.24 1.15
CA SER A 319 12.12 14.65 1.46
C SER A 319 13.03 15.57 0.67
N CYS A 320 12.47 16.64 0.15
CA CYS A 320 13.21 17.73 -0.52
C CYS A 320 13.50 18.91 0.39
N GLY A 321 13.41 18.74 1.72
CA GLY A 321 13.61 19.81 2.69
C GLY A 321 12.39 20.73 2.88
N LEU A 322 11.20 20.22 2.57
CA LEU A 322 9.91 20.82 2.85
C LEU A 322 9.07 19.86 3.67
N ALA A 323 8.39 20.34 4.70
CA ALA A 323 7.36 19.60 5.41
C ALA A 323 6.09 19.49 4.56
N CYS A 324 5.15 18.63 4.96
CA CYS A 324 3.90 18.41 4.23
C CYS A 324 3.07 19.72 4.19
N GLN A 325 2.89 20.26 3.00
CA GLN A 325 2.18 21.52 2.78
C GLN A 325 0.66 21.42 3.00
N PHE A 326 0.13 20.22 3.14
CA PHE A 326 -1.32 20.02 3.37
C PHE A 326 -1.78 20.66 4.70
N GLN A 327 -0.93 20.65 5.73
CA GLN A 327 -1.26 21.20 7.05
C GLN A 327 -0.40 22.39 7.45
N ASN A 328 0.75 22.60 6.81
CA ASN A 328 1.71 23.64 7.18
C ASN A 328 1.79 24.74 6.16
N ASP A 329 1.76 25.99 6.62
CA ASP A 329 2.08 27.16 5.80
C ASP A 329 3.58 27.46 5.91
N ILE A 330 4.31 27.19 4.84
CA ILE A 330 5.76 27.47 4.75
C ILE A 330 6.18 28.88 5.17
N LYS A 331 5.24 29.82 5.16
CA LYS A 331 5.53 31.23 5.54
C LYS A 331 5.56 31.44 7.05
N ASN A 332 4.86 30.62 7.80
CA ASN A 332 4.54 30.90 9.20
C ASN A 332 5.10 29.85 10.17
N GLU A 333 5.41 28.65 9.71
CA GLU A 333 5.73 27.53 10.59
C GLU A 333 7.25 27.31 10.71
N LYS A 334 7.74 27.25 11.92
CA LYS A 334 9.11 26.82 12.20
C LYS A 334 9.27 25.35 11.79
N ASN A 335 10.44 24.99 11.30
CA ASN A 335 10.78 23.64 10.88
C ASN A 335 9.96 23.10 9.69
N CYS A 336 9.20 23.94 8.98
CA CYS A 336 8.47 23.53 7.78
C CYS A 336 9.34 23.48 6.52
N HIS A 337 10.47 24.18 6.50
CA HIS A 337 11.40 24.17 5.38
C HIS A 337 12.85 24.41 5.82
N VAL A 338 13.77 23.83 5.13
CA VAL A 338 15.19 24.15 5.24
C VAL A 338 15.53 25.29 4.27
N ALA A 339 16.47 26.18 4.64
CA ALA A 339 16.94 27.19 3.71
C ALA A 339 17.62 26.56 2.48
N LEU A 340 17.53 27.24 1.33
CA LEU A 340 18.13 26.69 0.10
C LEU A 340 19.65 26.47 0.22
N ASP A 341 20.33 27.31 1.00
CA ASP A 341 21.78 27.19 1.21
C ASP A 341 22.16 26.06 2.17
N ASP A 342 21.19 25.57 2.96
CA ASP A 342 21.35 24.46 3.88
C ASP A 342 20.80 23.13 3.34
N LEU A 343 20.56 23.04 2.03
CA LEU A 343 19.92 21.87 1.40
C LEU A 343 20.89 20.69 1.20
N ASP A 344 22.19 20.90 1.29
CA ASP A 344 23.21 19.88 1.02
C ASP A 344 23.04 18.58 1.80
N PRO A 345 22.65 18.57 3.11
CA PRO A 345 22.39 17.32 3.82
C PRO A 345 21.27 16.48 3.22
N TYR A 346 20.23 17.09 2.66
CA TYR A 346 19.11 16.40 2.00
C TYR A 346 19.53 15.83 0.65
N ILE A 347 20.36 16.55 -0.11
CA ILE A 347 20.95 16.05 -1.36
C ILE A 347 21.90 14.88 -1.04
N GLN A 348 22.65 14.96 0.05
CA GLN A 348 23.52 13.89 0.51
C GLN A 348 22.70 12.65 0.94
N ASP A 349 21.52 12.83 1.55
CA ASP A 349 20.61 11.72 1.85
C ASP A 349 20.19 10.96 0.57
N ALA A 350 19.98 11.67 -0.54
CA ALA A 350 19.70 11.05 -1.83
C ALA A 350 20.90 10.26 -2.38
N LEU A 351 22.09 10.84 -2.32
CA LEU A 351 23.32 10.17 -2.78
C LEU A 351 23.63 8.93 -1.94
N ASP A 352 23.50 9.04 -0.63
CA ASP A 352 23.71 7.94 0.31
C ASP A 352 22.69 6.82 0.10
N LEU A 353 21.44 7.15 -0.28
CA LEU A 353 20.41 6.16 -0.60
C LEU A 353 20.75 5.38 -1.88
N ILE A 354 21.24 6.08 -2.91
CA ILE A 354 21.68 5.42 -4.13
C ILE A 354 22.89 4.52 -3.83
N GLU A 355 23.82 4.97 -2.98
CA GLU A 355 24.93 4.14 -2.51
C GLU A 355 24.46 2.94 -1.69
N PHE A 356 23.49 3.13 -0.78
CA PHE A 356 22.91 2.02 -0.02
C PHE A 356 22.30 0.96 -0.95
N ALA A 357 21.55 1.39 -1.96
CA ALA A 357 20.87 0.47 -2.87
C ALA A 357 21.81 -0.16 -3.88
N ASN A 358 22.74 0.59 -4.47
CA ASN A 358 23.54 0.19 -5.64
C ASN A 358 25.05 0.11 -5.39
N GLY A 359 25.53 0.70 -4.29
CA GLY A 359 26.96 0.79 -3.99
C GLY A 359 27.61 -0.57 -3.69
N ASP A 360 28.92 -0.64 -3.95
CA ASP A 360 29.76 -1.79 -3.59
C ASP A 360 29.80 -2.00 -2.07
N VAL A 361 30.00 -3.23 -1.61
CA VAL A 361 30.07 -3.59 -0.18
C VAL A 361 31.21 -2.91 0.58
N ASN A 362 32.20 -2.36 -0.11
CA ASN A 362 33.30 -1.59 0.48
C ASN A 362 32.98 -0.10 0.67
N THR A 363 31.85 0.38 0.11
CA THR A 363 31.38 1.74 0.36
C THR A 363 30.65 1.80 1.71
N LYS A 364 30.50 3.00 2.26
CA LYS A 364 29.87 3.19 3.58
C LYS A 364 28.49 2.56 3.65
N TRP A 365 27.60 2.92 2.71
CA TRP A 365 26.21 2.49 2.76
C TRP A 365 26.00 1.12 2.11
N GLY A 366 26.81 0.75 1.11
CA GLY A 366 26.83 -0.61 0.59
C GLY A 366 27.24 -1.63 1.64
N LYS A 367 28.16 -1.26 2.56
CA LYS A 367 28.51 -2.08 3.72
C LYS A 367 27.34 -2.26 4.68
N VAL A 368 26.58 -1.18 4.98
CA VAL A 368 25.39 -1.28 5.84
C VAL A 368 24.38 -2.28 5.26
N ARG A 369 24.11 -2.20 3.95
CA ARG A 369 23.26 -3.18 3.25
C ARG A 369 23.78 -4.62 3.39
N ALA A 370 25.08 -4.81 3.18
CA ALA A 370 25.72 -6.12 3.28
C ALA A 370 25.66 -6.69 4.72
N ASP A 371 25.91 -5.84 5.73
CA ASP A 371 25.84 -6.22 7.15
C ASP A 371 24.39 -6.60 7.55
N MET A 372 23.38 -6.06 6.87
CA MET A 372 21.98 -6.46 7.02
C MET A 372 21.63 -7.76 6.26
N GLY A 373 22.61 -8.42 5.66
CA GLY A 373 22.47 -9.74 5.01
C GLY A 373 22.22 -9.67 3.49
N HIS A 374 22.37 -8.50 2.84
CA HIS A 374 22.20 -8.35 1.40
C HIS A 374 23.42 -7.71 0.72
N PRO A 375 24.48 -8.48 0.42
CA PRO A 375 25.69 -7.93 -0.21
C PRO A 375 25.47 -7.49 -1.66
N ALA A 376 24.52 -8.10 -2.39
CA ALA A 376 24.21 -7.72 -3.77
C ALA A 376 23.50 -6.34 -3.83
N PRO A 377 23.67 -5.56 -4.92
CA PRO A 377 22.90 -4.33 -5.11
C PRO A 377 21.42 -4.63 -5.37
N PHE A 378 20.53 -3.72 -4.91
CA PHE A 378 19.09 -3.77 -5.19
C PHE A 378 18.71 -3.25 -6.57
N ASN A 379 19.67 -2.71 -7.34
CA ASN A 379 19.46 -2.19 -8.69
C ASN A 379 18.41 -1.06 -8.77
N LEU A 380 18.50 -0.10 -7.86
CA LEU A 380 17.65 1.10 -7.86
C LEU A 380 17.78 1.83 -9.21
N ARG A 381 16.65 2.11 -9.86
CA ARG A 381 16.55 2.81 -11.13
C ARG A 381 15.73 4.09 -11.09
N PHE A 382 14.92 4.28 -10.05
CA PHE A 382 13.98 5.40 -9.91
C PHE A 382 14.11 6.05 -8.54
N LEU A 383 14.02 7.38 -8.50
CA LEU A 383 14.03 8.15 -7.26
C LEU A 383 13.05 9.31 -7.35
N GLY A 384 12.08 9.36 -6.46
CA GLY A 384 11.16 10.48 -6.30
C GLY A 384 11.72 11.53 -5.33
N ILE A 385 11.55 12.81 -5.65
CA ILE A 385 12.06 13.94 -4.86
C ILE A 385 10.88 14.83 -4.45
N GLY A 386 10.53 14.78 -3.17
CA GLY A 386 9.36 15.45 -2.61
C GLY A 386 8.04 14.76 -2.95
N ASN A 387 7.02 14.98 -2.11
CA ASN A 387 5.67 14.47 -2.30
C ASN A 387 4.67 15.63 -2.30
N GLU A 388 3.80 15.72 -3.30
CA GLU A 388 2.72 16.71 -3.41
C GLU A 388 3.14 18.18 -3.19
N GLN A 389 4.41 18.47 -3.31
CA GLN A 389 4.95 19.81 -3.08
C GLN A 389 4.59 20.77 -4.22
N TRP A 390 4.50 22.06 -3.91
CA TRP A 390 4.21 23.11 -4.89
C TRP A 390 4.95 24.41 -4.62
N ASP A 391 4.95 25.29 -5.61
CA ASP A 391 5.46 26.66 -5.48
C ASP A 391 4.31 27.62 -5.09
N TYR A 392 4.64 28.63 -4.34
CA TYR A 392 3.74 29.78 -4.14
C TYR A 392 3.93 30.79 -5.27
N LYS A 393 2.96 31.72 -5.42
CA LYS A 393 2.94 32.69 -6.51
C LYS A 393 4.28 33.42 -6.71
N ASP A 394 4.90 33.86 -5.62
CA ASP A 394 6.14 34.64 -5.62
C ASP A 394 7.30 33.91 -4.92
N ASN A 395 7.16 32.61 -4.68
CA ASN A 395 8.16 31.81 -4.00
C ASN A 395 8.26 30.41 -4.64
N PRO A 396 9.31 30.15 -5.44
CA PRO A 396 9.54 28.84 -6.07
C PRO A 396 10.05 27.82 -5.06
N ALA A 397 9.33 27.62 -3.96
CA ALA A 397 9.77 26.84 -2.82
C ALA A 397 10.17 25.40 -3.20
N PHE A 398 9.36 24.72 -3.99
CA PHE A 398 9.64 23.35 -4.41
C PHE A 398 10.61 23.30 -5.61
N THR A 399 10.31 24.04 -6.67
CA THR A 399 11.09 23.91 -7.92
C THR A 399 12.54 24.36 -7.77
N SER A 400 12.84 25.35 -6.91
CA SER A 400 14.21 25.74 -6.60
C SER A 400 15.00 24.61 -5.92
N ARG A 401 14.35 23.87 -5.03
CA ARG A 401 14.95 22.69 -4.36
C ARG A 401 15.14 21.54 -5.34
N LEU A 402 14.11 21.18 -6.07
CA LEU A 402 14.19 20.13 -7.09
C LEU A 402 15.33 20.40 -8.07
N LYS A 403 15.49 21.65 -8.51
CA LYS A 403 16.59 22.02 -9.40
C LYS A 403 17.94 21.73 -8.77
N LYS A 404 18.18 22.12 -7.51
CA LYS A 404 19.45 21.84 -6.81
C LYS A 404 19.71 20.33 -6.71
N PHE A 405 18.70 19.52 -6.37
CA PHE A 405 18.82 18.07 -6.37
C PHE A 405 19.23 17.55 -7.75
N LEU A 406 18.52 17.92 -8.81
CA LEU A 406 18.77 17.44 -10.17
C LEU A 406 20.14 17.85 -10.71
N ASP A 407 20.61 19.06 -10.40
CA ASP A 407 21.94 19.55 -10.83
C ASP A 407 23.08 18.68 -10.27
N VAL A 408 22.93 18.15 -9.06
CA VAL A 408 23.91 17.26 -8.41
C VAL A 408 23.69 15.81 -8.84
N LEU A 409 22.46 15.31 -8.70
CA LEU A 409 22.15 13.89 -8.89
C LEU A 409 22.33 13.42 -10.30
N LYS A 410 21.87 14.17 -11.30
CA LYS A 410 22.04 13.82 -12.72
C LYS A 410 23.51 13.82 -13.17
N LYS A 411 24.35 14.61 -12.51
CA LYS A 411 25.80 14.61 -12.77
C LYS A 411 26.49 13.37 -12.19
N LYS A 412 26.10 12.96 -10.98
CA LYS A 412 26.74 11.84 -10.26
C LYS A 412 26.14 10.48 -10.63
N HIS A 413 24.83 10.44 -10.87
CA HIS A 413 24.04 9.24 -11.13
C HIS A 413 23.11 9.44 -12.33
N PRO A 414 23.65 9.59 -13.54
CA PRO A 414 22.85 9.76 -14.77
C PRO A 414 22.04 8.52 -15.15
N GLU A 415 22.34 7.36 -14.56
CA GLU A 415 21.62 6.09 -14.75
C GLU A 415 20.28 6.04 -14.02
N ILE A 416 20.08 6.89 -12.99
CA ILE A 416 18.83 6.97 -12.23
C ILE A 416 17.84 7.88 -12.94
N LYS A 417 16.58 7.46 -12.97
CA LYS A 417 15.45 8.26 -13.43
C LYS A 417 14.84 9.04 -12.28
N TYR A 418 14.78 10.35 -12.41
CA TYR A 418 14.31 11.24 -11.37
C TYR A 418 12.87 11.67 -11.62
N ILE A 419 12.06 11.61 -10.55
CA ILE A 419 10.64 11.90 -10.59
C ILE A 419 10.38 13.14 -9.75
N GLY A 420 9.80 14.18 -10.37
CA GLY A 420 9.28 15.36 -9.68
C GLY A 420 7.79 15.23 -9.44
N THR A 421 7.19 16.17 -8.70
CA THR A 421 5.74 16.20 -8.45
C THR A 421 5.08 17.42 -9.07
N THR A 422 3.81 17.29 -9.45
CA THR A 422 2.98 18.41 -9.95
C THR A 422 2.00 18.93 -8.90
N GLY A 423 2.29 18.65 -7.62
CA GLY A 423 1.46 19.05 -6.48
C GLY A 423 0.44 17.96 -6.12
N PRO A 424 -0.55 18.29 -5.27
CA PRO A 424 -1.51 17.32 -4.73
C PRO A 424 -2.65 17.00 -5.70
N ASP A 425 -2.60 17.53 -6.93
CA ASP A 425 -3.66 17.40 -7.91
C ASP A 425 -3.09 17.29 -9.33
N SER A 426 -3.88 16.75 -10.23
CA SER A 426 -3.58 16.62 -11.64
C SER A 426 -4.23 17.69 -12.52
N GLU A 427 -4.82 18.69 -11.91
CA GLU A 427 -5.45 19.88 -12.54
C GLU A 427 -5.45 21.06 -11.57
N GLY A 428 -5.96 22.20 -12.00
CA GLY A 428 -5.98 23.40 -11.18
C GLY A 428 -4.70 24.24 -11.27
N ASP A 429 -4.58 25.26 -10.42
CA ASP A 429 -3.51 26.26 -10.52
C ASP A 429 -2.13 25.70 -10.21
N LYS A 430 -2.02 24.84 -9.19
CA LYS A 430 -0.77 24.21 -8.80
C LYS A 430 -0.22 23.33 -9.94
N PHE A 431 -1.07 22.49 -10.50
CA PHE A 431 -0.71 21.64 -11.63
C PHE A 431 -0.28 22.49 -12.85
N ARG A 432 -1.08 23.50 -13.24
CA ARG A 432 -0.76 24.40 -14.36
C ARG A 432 0.56 25.15 -14.16
N MET A 433 0.92 25.46 -12.93
CA MET A 433 2.20 26.12 -12.59
C MET A 433 3.38 25.15 -12.68
N LEU A 434 3.23 23.92 -12.18
CA LEU A 434 4.34 22.99 -11.98
C LEU A 434 4.63 22.13 -13.22
N GLN A 435 3.60 21.69 -13.93
CA GLN A 435 3.78 20.78 -15.08
C GLN A 435 4.74 21.35 -16.16
N PRO A 436 4.66 22.63 -16.58
CA PRO A 436 5.65 23.20 -17.50
C PRO A 436 7.08 23.23 -16.93
N LYS A 437 7.21 23.47 -15.60
CA LYS A 437 8.51 23.50 -14.94
C LYS A 437 9.15 22.11 -14.86
N MET A 438 8.36 21.05 -14.69
CA MET A 438 8.87 19.67 -14.78
C MET A 438 9.46 19.38 -16.16
N LYS A 439 8.84 19.87 -17.21
CA LYS A 439 9.34 19.78 -18.59
C LYS A 439 10.63 20.58 -18.79
N GLU A 440 10.69 21.82 -18.30
CA GLU A 440 11.87 22.69 -18.35
C GLU A 440 13.08 22.06 -17.65
N MET A 441 12.87 21.51 -16.44
CA MET A 441 13.89 20.81 -15.65
C MET A 441 14.24 19.44 -16.20
N LYS A 442 13.53 18.96 -17.24
CA LYS A 442 13.75 17.66 -17.88
C LYS A 442 13.76 16.51 -16.87
N VAL A 443 12.82 16.49 -15.92
CA VAL A 443 12.60 15.29 -15.11
C VAL A 443 12.24 14.12 -16.03
N ASP A 444 12.53 12.89 -15.63
CA ASP A 444 12.20 11.72 -16.45
C ASP A 444 10.71 11.44 -16.45
N LEU A 445 10.11 11.53 -15.26
CA LEU A 445 8.66 11.46 -15.04
C LEU A 445 8.25 12.58 -14.10
N TYR A 446 6.97 12.93 -14.10
CA TYR A 446 6.37 13.69 -13.02
C TYR A 446 5.16 12.96 -12.47
N ASP A 447 4.98 13.12 -11.16
CA ASP A 447 3.97 12.44 -10.37
C ASP A 447 2.69 13.27 -10.35
N GLU A 448 1.57 12.68 -10.80
CA GLU A 448 0.23 13.25 -10.78
C GLU A 448 -0.61 12.53 -9.74
N HIS A 449 -1.26 13.28 -8.86
CA HIS A 449 -2.20 12.75 -7.88
C HIS A 449 -3.62 13.19 -8.18
N PHE A 450 -4.61 12.30 -8.00
CA PHE A 450 -6.02 12.68 -8.13
C PHE A 450 -6.95 11.73 -7.35
N TYR A 451 -7.58 12.29 -6.36
CA TYR A 451 -8.68 11.68 -5.61
C TYR A 451 -9.96 12.38 -6.02
N ARG A 452 -10.77 11.74 -6.85
CA ARG A 452 -11.92 12.36 -7.50
C ARG A 452 -13.22 11.60 -7.26
N ASN A 453 -14.35 12.30 -7.29
CA ASN A 453 -15.66 11.68 -7.16
C ASN A 453 -16.07 10.92 -8.43
N GLU A 454 -17.12 10.13 -8.33
CA GLU A 454 -17.67 9.32 -9.43
C GLU A 454 -18.03 10.15 -10.66
N LYS A 455 -18.55 11.39 -10.46
CA LYS A 455 -18.92 12.28 -11.58
C LYS A 455 -17.71 12.62 -12.45
N TRP A 456 -16.57 12.90 -11.84
CA TRP A 456 -15.33 13.19 -12.57
C TRP A 456 -14.90 11.98 -13.41
N PHE A 457 -14.94 10.78 -12.86
CA PHE A 457 -14.60 9.53 -13.57
C PHE A 457 -15.63 9.16 -14.65
N THR A 458 -16.90 9.54 -14.47
CA THR A 458 -17.97 9.30 -15.44
C THR A 458 -17.84 10.21 -16.67
N ASP A 459 -17.21 11.39 -16.53
CA ASP A 459 -17.03 12.33 -17.62
C ASP A 459 -16.00 11.78 -18.62
N SER A 460 -16.42 11.63 -19.90
CA SER A 460 -15.55 11.10 -20.96
C SER A 460 -14.31 11.96 -21.21
N ILE A 461 -14.39 13.27 -20.99
CA ILE A 461 -13.24 14.18 -21.18
C ILE A 461 -12.06 13.77 -20.30
N ASN A 462 -12.32 13.27 -19.09
CA ASN A 462 -11.27 12.82 -18.19
C ASN A 462 -10.66 11.48 -18.66
N ARG A 463 -11.42 10.63 -19.34
CA ARG A 463 -10.91 9.40 -19.97
C ARG A 463 -10.08 9.66 -21.24
N HIS A 464 -10.22 10.86 -21.83
CA HIS A 464 -9.34 11.36 -22.91
C HIS A 464 -8.13 12.15 -22.40
N ARG A 465 -7.96 12.26 -21.08
CA ARG A 465 -6.98 13.08 -20.42
C ARG A 465 -5.58 13.02 -21.04
N TYR A 466 -5.07 11.82 -21.28
CA TYR A 466 -3.70 11.61 -21.75
C TYR A 466 -3.56 11.62 -23.28
N ASP A 467 -4.66 11.66 -24.04
CA ASP A 467 -4.63 11.62 -25.50
C ASP A 467 -3.91 12.85 -26.09
N ASN A 468 -3.92 13.97 -25.38
CA ASN A 468 -3.33 15.24 -25.81
C ASN A 468 -2.01 15.61 -25.09
N TYR A 469 -1.44 14.74 -24.26
CA TYR A 469 -0.17 15.02 -23.61
C TYR A 469 1.00 15.03 -24.62
N ASP A 470 2.04 15.82 -24.31
CA ASP A 470 3.25 15.88 -25.11
C ASP A 470 4.05 14.56 -25.04
N ARG A 471 4.08 13.84 -26.16
CA ARG A 471 4.80 12.56 -26.26
C ARG A 471 6.31 12.69 -26.14
N LYS A 472 6.88 13.88 -26.34
CA LYS A 472 8.32 14.17 -26.25
C LYS A 472 8.77 14.65 -24.87
N GLY A 473 7.82 15.07 -24.02
CA GLY A 473 8.08 15.57 -22.67
C GLY A 473 8.35 14.44 -21.66
N PRO A 474 8.52 14.80 -20.39
CA PRO A 474 8.55 13.85 -19.27
C PRO A 474 7.35 12.91 -19.31
N LYS A 475 7.57 11.69 -18.86
CA LYS A 475 6.49 10.69 -18.77
C LYS A 475 5.65 10.89 -17.51
N ILE A 476 4.48 10.28 -17.49
CA ILE A 476 3.54 10.41 -16.38
C ILE A 476 3.67 9.21 -15.46
N PHE A 477 3.72 9.51 -14.19
CA PHE A 477 3.46 8.62 -13.10
C PHE A 477 2.16 9.06 -12.41
N ALA A 478 1.08 8.30 -12.52
CA ALA A 478 -0.13 8.48 -11.72
C ALA A 478 0.10 7.82 -10.36
N GLY A 479 0.82 8.54 -9.46
CA GLY A 479 1.40 7.95 -8.26
C GLY A 479 0.43 7.77 -7.11
N GLU A 480 -0.65 8.55 -7.09
CA GLU A 480 -1.75 8.36 -6.15
C GLU A 480 -3.08 8.67 -6.84
N TYR A 481 -3.96 7.69 -6.90
CA TYR A 481 -5.29 7.93 -7.43
C TYR A 481 -6.32 6.95 -6.86
N ALA A 482 -7.55 7.43 -6.72
CA ALA A 482 -8.71 6.60 -6.42
C ALA A 482 -10.01 7.33 -6.82
N CYS A 483 -11.03 6.56 -7.17
CA CYS A 483 -12.39 7.05 -7.28
C CYS A 483 -13.05 7.07 -5.89
N HIS A 484 -13.39 8.28 -5.40
CA HIS A 484 -14.15 8.46 -4.17
C HIS A 484 -15.63 8.16 -4.43
N GLY A 485 -16.09 7.01 -3.98
CA GLY A 485 -17.49 6.62 -4.04
C GLY A 485 -18.39 7.45 -3.13
N LYS A 486 -19.71 7.32 -3.28
CA LYS A 486 -20.69 8.09 -2.53
C LYS A 486 -20.94 7.53 -1.11
N GLY A 487 -21.26 8.41 -0.18
CA GLY A 487 -21.70 8.07 1.16
C GLY A 487 -20.63 7.44 2.03
N LYS A 488 -20.99 6.41 2.83
CA LYS A 488 -20.08 5.72 3.75
C LYS A 488 -19.30 4.58 3.10
N LYS A 489 -19.71 4.15 1.90
CA LYS A 489 -19.13 3.03 1.15
C LYS A 489 -18.28 3.57 0.02
N TRP A 490 -16.98 3.73 0.25
CA TRP A 490 -16.07 4.32 -0.73
C TRP A 490 -15.44 3.30 -1.67
N ASN A 491 -15.18 2.07 -1.21
CA ASN A 491 -14.64 0.99 -2.03
C ASN A 491 -15.73 0.11 -2.67
N HIS A 492 -16.87 0.70 -3.03
CA HIS A 492 -17.95 -0.03 -3.67
C HIS A 492 -17.70 -0.29 -5.16
N PHE A 493 -18.47 -1.21 -5.72
CA PHE A 493 -18.28 -1.72 -7.06
C PHE A 493 -18.29 -0.63 -8.15
N ASN A 494 -19.22 0.34 -8.08
CA ASN A 494 -19.29 1.39 -9.10
C ASN A 494 -18.02 2.24 -9.17
N ALA A 495 -17.41 2.57 -8.03
CA ALA A 495 -16.14 3.29 -8.01
C ALA A 495 -15.04 2.51 -8.75
N ALA A 496 -14.92 1.21 -8.48
CA ALA A 496 -13.96 0.34 -9.15
C ALA A 496 -14.24 0.20 -10.67
N LEU A 497 -15.51 0.13 -11.07
CA LEU A 497 -15.89 0.07 -12.48
C LEU A 497 -15.49 1.35 -13.23
N LEU A 498 -15.66 2.51 -12.59
CA LEU A 498 -15.25 3.80 -13.14
C LEU A 498 -13.72 3.91 -13.24
N GLU A 499 -12.98 3.39 -12.26
CA GLU A 499 -11.51 3.25 -12.33
C GLU A 499 -11.11 2.36 -13.51
N ALA A 500 -11.80 1.22 -13.71
CA ALA A 500 -11.53 0.34 -14.84
C ALA A 500 -11.76 1.04 -16.19
N ALA A 501 -12.82 1.81 -16.32
CA ALA A 501 -13.09 2.61 -17.52
C ALA A 501 -11.99 3.65 -17.77
N PHE A 502 -11.55 4.35 -16.73
CA PHE A 502 -10.49 5.35 -16.79
C PHE A 502 -9.13 4.74 -17.19
N MET A 503 -8.77 3.59 -16.62
CA MET A 503 -7.50 2.91 -16.87
C MET A 503 -7.34 2.41 -18.32
N THR A 504 -8.43 2.28 -19.12
CA THR A 504 -8.30 2.08 -20.57
C THR A 504 -7.51 3.21 -21.23
N GLY A 505 -7.59 4.43 -20.67
CA GLY A 505 -6.83 5.60 -21.08
C GLY A 505 -5.32 5.47 -20.79
N TYR A 506 -4.92 4.82 -19.71
CA TYR A 506 -3.50 4.53 -19.43
C TYR A 506 -2.92 3.63 -20.52
N GLU A 507 -3.59 2.53 -20.84
CA GLU A 507 -3.10 1.60 -21.87
C GLU A 507 -3.05 2.23 -23.25
N ARG A 508 -4.10 2.97 -23.66
CA ARG A 508 -4.08 3.68 -24.96
C ARG A 508 -2.89 4.62 -25.10
N ASN A 509 -2.48 5.21 -23.98
CA ASN A 509 -1.42 6.21 -23.90
C ASN A 509 -0.15 5.67 -23.21
N ALA A 510 0.20 4.41 -23.42
CA ALA A 510 1.38 3.78 -22.80
C ALA A 510 2.71 4.43 -23.18
N ASP A 511 2.75 5.23 -24.22
CA ASP A 511 3.90 6.07 -24.61
C ASP A 511 4.01 7.36 -23.76
N VAL A 512 2.99 7.68 -22.97
CA VAL A 512 2.91 8.82 -22.06
C VAL A 512 2.87 8.35 -20.62
N VAL A 513 1.91 7.47 -20.26
CA VAL A 513 1.74 6.93 -18.91
C VAL A 513 2.64 5.71 -18.72
N HIS A 514 3.68 5.86 -17.93
CA HIS A 514 4.66 4.79 -17.70
C HIS A 514 4.45 4.05 -16.37
N MET A 515 3.76 4.69 -15.39
CA MET A 515 3.49 4.12 -14.08
C MET A 515 2.13 4.58 -13.56
N ALA A 516 1.45 3.72 -12.84
CA ALA A 516 0.24 4.03 -12.10
C ALA A 516 0.16 3.17 -10.83
N THR A 517 -0.11 3.81 -9.69
CA THR A 517 -0.23 3.14 -8.39
C THR A 517 -1.48 3.64 -7.66
N TYR A 518 -2.40 2.72 -7.36
CA TYR A 518 -3.59 3.02 -6.57
C TYR A 518 -3.22 3.38 -5.13
N ALA A 519 -3.90 4.33 -4.54
CA ALA A 519 -3.61 4.81 -3.19
C ALA A 519 -4.88 5.15 -2.38
N PRO A 520 -4.84 4.97 -1.03
CA PRO A 520 -3.88 4.20 -0.25
C PRO A 520 -4.02 2.68 -0.42
N LEU A 521 -3.01 1.95 0.09
CA LEU A 521 -2.91 0.50 -0.10
C LEU A 521 -3.69 -0.29 0.94
N PHE A 522 -3.51 0.04 2.23
CA PHE A 522 -3.99 -0.73 3.37
C PHE A 522 -4.81 0.08 4.36
N ALA A 523 -5.83 -0.56 4.94
CA ALA A 523 -6.53 -0.02 6.08
C ALA A 523 -6.92 -1.09 7.11
N HIS A 524 -6.54 -0.87 8.37
CA HIS A 524 -7.04 -1.67 9.49
C HIS A 524 -8.49 -1.26 9.81
N VAL A 525 -9.42 -2.23 9.88
CA VAL A 525 -10.87 -1.95 10.03
C VAL A 525 -11.21 -1.18 11.30
N LYS A 526 -10.43 -1.33 12.38
CA LYS A 526 -10.58 -0.58 13.63
C LYS A 526 -9.81 0.74 13.62
N GLY A 527 -8.73 0.85 12.82
CA GLY A 527 -7.74 1.95 12.85
C GLY A 527 -7.79 2.94 11.68
N TRP A 528 -8.62 2.72 10.68
CA TRP A 528 -8.63 3.57 9.51
C TRP A 528 -8.97 5.04 9.83
N GLN A 529 -8.28 5.94 9.18
CA GLN A 529 -8.49 7.40 9.25
C GLN A 529 -8.88 7.97 7.89
N TRP A 530 -8.36 7.37 6.82
CA TRP A 530 -8.60 7.71 5.42
C TRP A 530 -9.16 6.51 4.65
N ARG A 531 -9.94 6.76 3.62
CA ARG A 531 -10.42 5.80 2.61
C ARG A 531 -10.81 6.54 1.30
N PRO A 532 -10.87 5.87 0.13
CA PRO A 532 -10.88 4.40 -0.04
C PRO A 532 -9.48 3.78 0.08
N ASP A 533 -9.41 2.46 0.33
CA ASP A 533 -8.18 1.70 0.44
C ASP A 533 -8.29 0.41 -0.37
N MET A 534 -7.19 -0.11 -0.89
CA MET A 534 -7.21 -1.25 -1.80
C MET A 534 -7.42 -2.59 -1.08
N ILE A 535 -6.82 -2.76 0.10
CA ILE A 535 -6.88 -3.96 0.93
C ILE A 535 -7.26 -3.56 2.36
N TRP A 536 -8.31 -4.17 2.88
CA TRP A 536 -8.72 -3.99 4.27
C TRP A 536 -8.42 -5.23 5.09
N TYR A 537 -8.12 -5.05 6.37
CA TYR A 537 -7.76 -6.14 7.25
C TYR A 537 -8.13 -5.87 8.72
N ASP A 538 -8.32 -6.95 9.48
CA ASP A 538 -8.18 -6.98 10.93
C ASP A 538 -6.90 -7.74 11.29
N ASN A 539 -6.68 -7.99 12.56
CA ASN A 539 -5.46 -8.67 12.98
C ASN A 539 -5.37 -10.15 12.53
N LEU A 540 -6.47 -10.77 12.13
CA LEU A 540 -6.52 -12.19 11.77
C LEU A 540 -6.78 -12.46 10.29
N ASN A 541 -7.45 -11.52 9.60
CA ASN A 541 -7.97 -11.72 8.26
C ASN A 541 -7.78 -10.46 7.41
N SER A 542 -7.85 -10.63 6.10
CA SER A 542 -7.84 -9.53 5.13
C SER A 542 -8.83 -9.80 4.00
N PHE A 543 -9.26 -8.75 3.33
CA PHE A 543 -10.03 -8.87 2.11
C PHE A 543 -9.60 -7.86 1.05
N ARG A 544 -9.79 -8.26 -0.19
CA ARG A 544 -9.50 -7.49 -1.39
C ARG A 544 -10.74 -6.71 -1.80
N THR A 545 -10.61 -5.41 -2.04
CA THR A 545 -11.73 -4.57 -2.50
C THR A 545 -12.05 -4.77 -3.97
N CYS A 546 -13.13 -4.16 -4.46
CA CYS A 546 -13.45 -4.16 -5.89
C CYS A 546 -12.33 -3.47 -6.70
N SER A 547 -11.76 -2.39 -6.18
CA SER A 547 -10.63 -1.68 -6.82
C SER A 547 -9.38 -2.56 -6.91
N TYR A 548 -9.10 -3.40 -5.90
CA TYR A 548 -8.01 -4.39 -5.98
C TYR A 548 -8.16 -5.30 -7.21
N TRP A 549 -9.36 -5.81 -7.47
CA TRP A 549 -9.59 -6.72 -8.59
C TRP A 549 -9.46 -6.03 -9.94
N VAL A 550 -9.74 -4.73 -10.02
CA VAL A 550 -9.46 -3.94 -11.22
C VAL A 550 -7.95 -3.84 -11.47
N GLN A 551 -7.17 -3.46 -10.44
CA GLN A 551 -5.70 -3.40 -10.53
C GLN A 551 -5.11 -4.77 -10.91
N TYR A 552 -5.60 -5.84 -10.30
CA TYR A 552 -5.22 -7.22 -10.60
C TYR A 552 -5.42 -7.55 -12.09
N LEU A 553 -6.60 -7.29 -12.63
CA LEU A 553 -6.91 -7.59 -14.03
C LEU A 553 -6.04 -6.78 -15.00
N TYR A 554 -5.79 -5.52 -14.70
CA TYR A 554 -4.91 -4.70 -15.54
C TYR A 554 -3.45 -5.17 -15.49
N SER A 555 -2.93 -5.51 -14.34
CA SER A 555 -1.56 -5.98 -14.18
C SER A 555 -1.33 -7.34 -14.84
N HIS A 556 -2.23 -8.30 -14.63
CA HIS A 556 -2.11 -9.65 -15.20
C HIS A 556 -2.26 -9.67 -16.73
N TYR A 557 -3.12 -8.82 -17.27
CA TYR A 557 -3.39 -8.75 -18.71
C TYR A 557 -2.83 -7.47 -19.34
N LYS A 558 -1.67 -7.03 -18.87
CA LYS A 558 -0.97 -5.83 -19.34
C LYS A 558 -0.49 -5.92 -20.79
N GLY A 559 -0.10 -7.11 -21.24
CA GLY A 559 0.53 -7.28 -22.55
C GLY A 559 1.91 -6.62 -22.64
N THR A 560 2.43 -6.48 -23.86
CA THR A 560 3.73 -5.83 -24.13
C THR A 560 3.60 -4.60 -25.01
N ASN A 561 2.54 -4.50 -25.79
CA ASN A 561 2.31 -3.39 -26.71
C ASN A 561 0.83 -3.10 -26.89
N VAL A 562 0.53 -1.83 -27.10
CA VAL A 562 -0.82 -1.36 -27.44
C VAL A 562 -1.20 -1.83 -28.86
N LEU A 563 -2.46 -2.21 -29.02
CA LEU A 563 -3.10 -2.36 -30.32
C LEU A 563 -4.14 -1.24 -30.52
N PRO A 564 -4.11 -0.51 -31.64
CA PRO A 564 -5.15 0.48 -31.92
C PRO A 564 -6.53 -0.17 -31.94
N LEU A 565 -7.42 0.31 -31.09
CA LEU A 565 -8.83 -0.09 -30.98
C LEU A 565 -9.71 1.14 -31.21
N THR A 566 -10.66 1.03 -32.10
CA THR A 566 -11.61 2.12 -32.41
C THR A 566 -13.01 1.61 -32.57
N MET A 567 -14.00 2.46 -32.22
CA MET A 567 -15.40 2.34 -32.55
C MET A 567 -15.83 3.60 -33.30
N ASN A 568 -16.48 3.44 -34.46
CA ASN A 568 -16.82 4.56 -35.35
C ASN A 568 -15.61 5.46 -35.68
N LYS A 569 -14.42 4.87 -35.88
CA LYS A 569 -13.12 5.53 -36.14
C LYS A 569 -12.61 6.42 -34.99
N LYS A 570 -13.23 6.40 -33.83
CA LYS A 570 -12.78 7.11 -32.61
C LYS A 570 -12.24 6.10 -31.58
N VAL A 571 -11.38 6.54 -30.66
CA VAL A 571 -11.04 5.75 -29.48
C VAL A 571 -12.28 5.50 -28.62
N VAL A 572 -12.31 4.44 -27.84
CA VAL A 572 -13.50 4.08 -27.04
C VAL A 572 -13.26 4.54 -25.61
N ALA A 573 -13.80 5.71 -25.28
CA ALA A 573 -13.56 6.39 -24.01
C ALA A 573 -14.87 6.84 -23.31
N GLY A 574 -16.01 6.25 -23.69
CA GLY A 574 -17.32 6.58 -23.10
C GLY A 574 -17.91 7.90 -23.59
N ASP A 575 -17.61 8.29 -24.83
CA ASP A 575 -18.27 9.42 -25.48
C ASP A 575 -19.78 9.18 -25.61
N SER A 576 -20.55 10.23 -25.81
CA SER A 576 -22.02 10.17 -25.82
C SER A 576 -22.59 9.20 -26.88
N ASP A 577 -21.85 8.93 -27.96
CA ASP A 577 -22.20 7.99 -29.02
C ASP A 577 -21.63 6.55 -28.81
N GLN A 578 -21.06 6.27 -27.62
CA GLN A 578 -20.40 5.00 -27.28
C GLN A 578 -21.13 4.17 -26.21
N ASN A 579 -22.38 4.53 -25.88
CA ASN A 579 -23.26 3.73 -25.00
C ASN A 579 -22.67 3.38 -23.62
N GLY A 580 -21.80 4.25 -23.06
CA GLY A 580 -21.12 4.01 -21.78
C GLY A 580 -19.96 3.02 -21.84
N LEU A 581 -19.49 2.67 -23.04
CA LEU A 581 -18.36 1.77 -23.24
C LEU A 581 -17.03 2.54 -23.22
N SER A 582 -16.03 1.96 -22.52
CA SER A 582 -14.62 2.34 -22.62
C SER A 582 -13.81 1.08 -22.92
N ALA A 583 -12.82 1.16 -23.82
CA ALA A 583 -12.07 -0.03 -24.19
C ALA A 583 -10.60 0.27 -24.54
N SER A 584 -9.75 -0.72 -24.33
CA SER A 584 -8.36 -0.79 -24.79
C SER A 584 -8.03 -2.19 -25.31
N ALA A 585 -7.03 -2.29 -26.17
CA ALA A 585 -6.51 -3.57 -26.63
C ALA A 585 -4.98 -3.57 -26.57
N VAL A 586 -4.42 -4.69 -26.17
CA VAL A 586 -2.98 -4.91 -26.05
C VAL A 586 -2.60 -6.30 -26.57
N VAL A 587 -1.37 -6.49 -26.94
CA VAL A 587 -0.83 -7.79 -27.35
C VAL A 587 0.35 -8.16 -26.46
N ASN A 588 0.44 -9.42 -26.06
CA ASN A 588 1.63 -10.02 -25.53
C ASN A 588 2.43 -10.65 -26.71
N LYS A 589 3.50 -9.99 -27.12
CA LYS A 589 4.31 -10.45 -28.26
C LYS A 589 4.99 -11.80 -28.02
N ALA A 590 5.24 -12.18 -26.78
CA ALA A 590 5.90 -13.44 -26.44
C ALA A 590 4.93 -14.64 -26.62
N THR A 591 3.66 -14.48 -26.25
CA THR A 591 2.64 -15.55 -26.33
C THR A 591 1.76 -15.44 -27.56
N GLY A 592 1.69 -14.25 -28.18
CA GLY A 592 0.76 -13.94 -29.26
C GLY A 592 -0.66 -13.65 -28.79
N GLU A 593 -0.92 -13.67 -27.48
CA GLU A 593 -2.23 -13.38 -26.92
C GLU A 593 -2.60 -11.92 -27.06
N ILE A 594 -3.86 -11.67 -27.36
CA ILE A 594 -4.48 -10.35 -27.43
C ILE A 594 -5.42 -10.21 -26.24
N TYR A 595 -5.26 -9.14 -25.48
CA TYR A 595 -6.12 -8.78 -24.37
C TYR A 595 -6.96 -7.58 -24.77
N VAL A 596 -8.29 -7.73 -24.75
CA VAL A 596 -9.23 -6.64 -24.99
C VAL A 596 -9.99 -6.38 -23.70
N LYS A 597 -9.86 -5.18 -23.17
CA LYS A 597 -10.53 -4.73 -21.96
C LYS A 597 -11.70 -3.84 -22.33
N VAL A 598 -12.89 -4.15 -21.82
CA VAL A 598 -14.11 -3.39 -22.07
C VAL A 598 -14.81 -3.12 -20.75
N ALA A 599 -14.96 -1.85 -20.40
CA ALA A 599 -15.78 -1.41 -19.30
C ALA A 599 -17.11 -0.88 -19.82
N ASN A 600 -18.22 -1.47 -19.37
CA ASN A 600 -19.57 -1.00 -19.60
C ASN A 600 -20.09 -0.35 -18.30
N ILE A 601 -20.11 0.97 -18.25
CA ILE A 601 -20.61 1.73 -17.09
C ILE A 601 -22.12 2.01 -17.17
N SER A 602 -22.79 1.57 -18.24
CA SER A 602 -24.24 1.76 -18.40
C SER A 602 -25.05 0.71 -17.63
N ASP A 603 -26.31 1.01 -17.41
CA ASP A 603 -27.30 0.11 -16.78
C ASP A 603 -27.92 -0.92 -17.74
N LYS A 604 -27.36 -1.02 -18.95
CA LYS A 604 -27.85 -1.91 -20.01
C LYS A 604 -26.72 -2.80 -20.52
N ALA A 605 -27.04 -4.05 -20.84
CA ALA A 605 -26.16 -4.91 -21.59
C ALA A 605 -25.92 -4.32 -22.99
N GLN A 606 -24.67 -4.38 -23.45
CA GLN A 606 -24.27 -3.83 -24.75
C GLN A 606 -23.81 -4.93 -25.66
N PRO A 607 -24.48 -5.13 -26.82
CA PRO A 607 -23.98 -6.02 -27.87
C PRO A 607 -22.70 -5.41 -28.46
N VAL A 608 -21.64 -6.21 -28.49
CA VAL A 608 -20.30 -5.78 -28.94
C VAL A 608 -19.80 -6.77 -30.00
N LYS A 609 -19.26 -6.24 -31.09
CA LYS A 609 -18.53 -6.98 -32.09
C LYS A 609 -17.07 -6.62 -32.06
N LEU A 610 -16.20 -7.53 -31.63
CA LEU A 610 -14.76 -7.37 -31.68
C LEU A 610 -14.23 -7.85 -33.04
N ASN A 611 -13.79 -6.94 -33.88
CA ASN A 611 -13.34 -7.20 -35.24
C ASN A 611 -11.79 -7.05 -35.35
N PHE A 612 -11.08 -8.18 -35.47
CA PHE A 612 -9.63 -8.25 -35.47
C PHE A 612 -9.09 -8.16 -36.92
N LYS A 613 -8.66 -6.96 -37.32
CA LYS A 613 -8.06 -6.73 -38.65
C LYS A 613 -6.61 -7.19 -38.68
N GLY A 614 -6.30 -8.10 -39.61
CA GLY A 614 -4.93 -8.56 -39.85
C GLY A 614 -4.60 -9.98 -39.42
N ILE A 615 -5.53 -10.66 -38.76
CA ILE A 615 -5.49 -12.12 -38.51
C ILE A 615 -6.55 -12.82 -39.33
N LYS A 616 -6.39 -14.11 -39.56
CA LYS A 616 -7.36 -14.94 -40.31
C LYS A 616 -8.44 -15.51 -39.39
N LYS A 617 -8.04 -15.95 -38.21
CA LYS A 617 -8.94 -16.56 -37.22
C LYS A 617 -8.33 -16.47 -35.80
N LEU A 618 -9.20 -16.47 -34.81
CA LEU A 618 -8.89 -16.75 -33.41
C LEU A 618 -8.93 -18.28 -33.20
N THR A 619 -8.10 -18.81 -32.33
CA THR A 619 -7.98 -20.25 -32.05
C THR A 619 -8.51 -20.64 -30.68
N SER A 620 -8.49 -19.71 -29.73
CA SER A 620 -9.04 -19.89 -28.39
C SER A 620 -9.46 -18.56 -27.80
N GLY A 621 -10.34 -18.59 -26.81
CA GLY A 621 -10.79 -17.39 -26.13
C GLY A 621 -11.40 -17.68 -24.77
N LYS A 622 -11.15 -16.77 -23.83
CA LYS A 622 -11.86 -16.71 -22.55
C LYS A 622 -12.18 -15.26 -22.21
N VAL A 623 -13.18 -15.08 -21.39
CA VAL A 623 -13.55 -13.78 -20.83
C VAL A 623 -13.51 -13.84 -19.31
N ILE A 624 -12.91 -12.84 -18.71
CA ILE A 624 -12.92 -12.62 -17.26
C ILE A 624 -13.78 -11.39 -16.99
N THR A 625 -14.79 -11.53 -16.13
CA THR A 625 -15.72 -10.45 -15.82
C THR A 625 -15.69 -10.11 -14.35
N LEU A 626 -15.73 -8.82 -14.06
CA LEU A 626 -16.01 -8.24 -12.76
C LEU A 626 -17.34 -7.48 -12.87
N THR A 627 -18.39 -7.96 -12.21
CA THR A 627 -19.76 -7.45 -12.39
C THR A 627 -20.54 -7.44 -11.09
N SER A 628 -21.49 -6.51 -10.98
CA SER A 628 -22.49 -6.48 -9.91
C SER A 628 -23.75 -5.76 -10.36
N ASN A 629 -24.92 -6.31 -10.02
CA ASN A 629 -26.20 -5.62 -10.20
C ASN A 629 -26.46 -4.55 -9.12
N ASN A 630 -25.63 -4.52 -8.08
CA ASN A 630 -25.70 -3.52 -7.03
C ASN A 630 -24.48 -2.61 -7.10
N PRO A 631 -24.59 -1.36 -7.55
CA PRO A 631 -23.47 -0.44 -7.73
C PRO A 631 -22.76 -0.08 -6.42
N ILE A 632 -23.45 -0.18 -5.29
CA ILE A 632 -22.89 0.11 -3.96
C ILE A 632 -22.45 -1.17 -3.21
N ALA A 633 -22.41 -2.32 -3.86
CA ALA A 633 -21.89 -3.54 -3.25
C ALA A 633 -20.38 -3.42 -2.99
N GLU A 634 -19.93 -3.98 -1.89
CA GLU A 634 -18.50 -3.98 -1.49
C GLU A 634 -18.13 -5.30 -0.82
N ASN A 635 -16.90 -5.71 -0.99
CA ASN A 635 -16.33 -6.81 -0.23
C ASN A 635 -16.12 -6.40 1.24
N SER A 636 -16.08 -7.38 2.14
CA SER A 636 -15.89 -7.15 3.57
C SER A 636 -15.28 -8.39 4.23
N LEU A 637 -14.82 -8.28 5.49
CA LEU A 637 -14.36 -9.45 6.26
C LEU A 637 -15.39 -10.58 6.33
N LYS A 638 -16.69 -10.26 6.34
CA LYS A 638 -17.77 -11.27 6.35
C LYS A 638 -18.01 -11.90 4.99
N ASN A 639 -17.82 -11.14 3.92
CA ASN A 639 -18.03 -11.56 2.53
C ASN A 639 -16.85 -11.09 1.68
N PRO A 640 -15.67 -11.70 1.82
CA PRO A 640 -14.44 -11.23 1.17
C PRO A 640 -14.46 -11.36 -0.36
N ASP A 641 -15.26 -12.29 -0.87
CA ASP A 641 -15.37 -12.65 -2.30
C ASP A 641 -16.76 -12.37 -2.88
N LEU A 642 -17.54 -11.44 -2.29
CA LEU A 642 -18.85 -11.05 -2.80
C LEU A 642 -18.75 -10.59 -4.26
N ILE A 643 -17.70 -9.83 -4.57
CA ILE A 643 -17.35 -9.37 -5.92
C ILE A 643 -15.91 -9.78 -6.18
N ARG A 644 -15.73 -10.65 -7.17
CA ARG A 644 -14.44 -11.14 -7.63
C ARG A 644 -14.48 -11.42 -9.13
N PRO A 645 -13.33 -11.48 -9.82
CA PRO A 645 -13.27 -11.90 -11.21
C PRO A 645 -13.85 -13.31 -11.40
N VAL A 646 -14.67 -13.46 -12.45
CA VAL A 646 -15.23 -14.75 -12.88
C VAL A 646 -14.78 -15.03 -14.30
N GLU A 647 -14.10 -16.14 -14.50
CA GLU A 647 -13.60 -16.59 -15.80
C GLU A 647 -14.57 -17.54 -16.48
N LYS A 648 -14.70 -17.40 -17.81
CA LYS A 648 -15.52 -18.27 -18.66
C LYS A 648 -14.85 -18.46 -20.02
N GLU A 649 -14.75 -19.71 -20.47
CA GLU A 649 -14.36 -20.02 -21.84
C GLU A 649 -15.40 -19.52 -22.82
N ILE A 650 -14.96 -19.01 -23.96
CA ILE A 650 -15.81 -18.52 -25.05
C ILE A 650 -15.46 -19.21 -26.38
N SER A 651 -16.46 -19.51 -27.14
CA SER A 651 -16.28 -20.05 -28.51
C SER A 651 -15.85 -18.93 -29.44
N VAL A 652 -14.77 -19.14 -30.16
CA VAL A 652 -14.25 -18.21 -31.16
C VAL A 652 -14.20 -18.87 -32.54
N SER A 653 -14.53 -18.11 -33.58
CA SER A 653 -14.43 -18.57 -34.95
C SER A 653 -14.17 -17.40 -35.90
N GLY A 654 -13.19 -17.54 -36.79
CA GLY A 654 -12.79 -16.45 -37.66
C GLY A 654 -12.09 -15.30 -36.93
N ALA A 655 -12.08 -14.13 -37.50
CA ALA A 655 -11.45 -12.93 -36.99
C ALA A 655 -12.45 -11.95 -36.33
N VAL A 656 -13.65 -12.42 -36.03
CA VAL A 656 -14.71 -11.62 -35.41
C VAL A 656 -15.27 -12.39 -34.24
N LEU A 657 -15.46 -11.70 -33.14
CA LEU A 657 -16.14 -12.21 -31.95
C LEU A 657 -17.38 -11.35 -31.69
N ASP A 658 -18.57 -11.91 -31.91
CA ASP A 658 -19.81 -11.30 -31.46
C ASP A 658 -20.07 -11.72 -30.02
N THR A 659 -20.28 -10.74 -29.15
CA THR A 659 -20.44 -10.93 -27.69
C THR A 659 -21.37 -9.89 -27.12
N GLU A 660 -21.72 -10.05 -25.85
CA GLU A 660 -22.45 -9.07 -25.06
C GLU A 660 -21.66 -8.73 -23.80
N VAL A 661 -21.49 -7.46 -23.51
CA VAL A 661 -20.95 -6.98 -22.24
C VAL A 661 -22.12 -6.61 -21.33
N PRO A 662 -22.37 -7.36 -20.25
CA PRO A 662 -23.50 -7.08 -19.37
C PRO A 662 -23.48 -5.66 -18.81
N ALA A 663 -24.63 -5.18 -18.31
CA ALA A 663 -24.70 -3.92 -17.57
C ALA A 663 -23.69 -3.89 -16.42
N SER A 664 -23.15 -2.73 -16.12
CA SER A 664 -22.23 -2.54 -14.98
C SER A 664 -21.15 -3.64 -14.90
N THR A 665 -20.37 -3.79 -15.96
CA THR A 665 -19.37 -4.88 -16.06
C THR A 665 -18.03 -4.38 -16.59
N PHE A 666 -16.96 -4.82 -15.97
CA PHE A 666 -15.62 -4.80 -16.54
C PHE A 666 -15.26 -6.19 -17.06
N ALA A 667 -14.97 -6.29 -18.35
CA ALA A 667 -14.67 -7.53 -19.04
C ALA A 667 -13.26 -7.50 -19.64
N VAL A 668 -12.50 -8.58 -19.47
CA VAL A 668 -11.18 -8.80 -20.08
C VAL A 668 -11.28 -10.04 -20.97
N TYR A 669 -11.21 -9.84 -22.27
CA TYR A 669 -11.15 -10.92 -23.25
C TYR A 669 -9.69 -11.30 -23.48
N VAL A 670 -9.38 -12.57 -23.28
CA VAL A 670 -8.06 -13.18 -23.54
C VAL A 670 -8.21 -14.04 -24.77
N LEU A 671 -7.56 -13.67 -25.86
CA LEU A 671 -7.79 -14.24 -27.19
C LEU A 671 -6.46 -14.65 -27.85
N LYS A 672 -6.49 -15.77 -28.56
CA LYS A 672 -5.31 -16.26 -29.27
C LYS A 672 -5.61 -16.62 -30.71
#